data_4c5980b9c2f1658aa417ddb750c4bd59
#
_entry.id   4c5980b9c2f1658aa417ddb750c4bd59
#
_cell.length_a   1.000
_cell.length_b   1.000
_cell.length_c   1.000
_cell.angle_alpha   90.00
_cell.angle_beta   90.00
_cell.angle_gamma   90.00
#
_symmetry.space_group_name_H-M   'P 1'
#
loop_
_entity.id
_entity.type
_entity.pdbx_description
1 polymer ?
#
loop_
_entity_poly.entity_id
_entity_poly.type
_entity_poly.pdbx_seq_one_letter_code
_entity_poly.pdbx_strand_id
1 'polypeptide(L)'
;MILALLFLVVLVVFFLLLTILGSTYSIGPTQVGLVRKRFGPKLPGDNPVAFLGEAGYQADLLMPGLRFKFRPLYAVTKHPWVQVPAGQIGVVIAQVGKPTPIGAKSARYDPAFGNFADLRSFVSKNGEKGVQRPVLSPGTLAPLHPLAFLVITKPQVFGVPVSSEYKKLATGGRLDFRAFGLEDWQLDVTRIAPKPTNDGGKVVDMIGVVTALDGEPLPAGAIASRLGEFKDVSELEAKDGVTDFELMSLILGSKNDQHNNYQDFQRFLQAGGKIGLQHDPLLYGAYNLNPFLIRVEQVPMLVVEQGQVAVIKAYVGLPTQDTSGANFKFGSLVRPGHQGIWQEALRTGKYPINPRIYDAKLVLTSIIKLDWAKDVTGAHGLDARLEPIIAKSNEGFVFSIDLQVLIHVPDTNAPRVISMVGSMENLVNEVLQAAVGNLFRDRIGGMEAITFIQTRQKVQEEAFSYIQGKLAEYEIETRGVYIQDVIYPDQLVTVLTQREVAHQEVETFKMQKQAQDQRIETEKARGTAGMQVDLAKAKVGVDIQTNRTEARMKEAQGEAAYIEQTGTARGAEVRAVGLANAEAYERQVGALGKGPTALVNAVKALSVGNVAFVPKILVLGGGGNQGILESLGSLLMDKLDATTVDSATSDSGYASGGTGKPGA
;
A
#
# COMPACT_ATOMS: atom_id res chain seq x y z
N MET A 1 -54.40 68.53 58.42
CA MET A 1 -54.84 67.95 57.14
C MET A 1 -53.82 68.24 55.99
N ILE A 2 -53.45 69.50 55.78
CA ILE A 2 -52.52 69.94 54.70
C ILE A 2 -51.15 69.34 54.84
N LEU A 3 -50.55 69.25 56.05
CA LEU A 3 -49.19 68.61 56.27
C LEU A 3 -49.18 67.10 56.00
N ALA A 4 -50.28 66.42 56.36
CA ALA A 4 -50.43 64.97 56.07
C ALA A 4 -50.60 64.71 54.54
N LEU A 5 -51.30 65.63 53.84
CA LEU A 5 -51.45 65.58 52.40
C LEU A 5 -50.09 65.81 51.68
N LEU A 6 -49.34 66.83 52.16
CA LEU A 6 -48.02 67.17 51.64
C LEU A 6 -46.99 65.99 51.84
N PHE A 7 -47.02 65.39 53.03
CA PHE A 7 -46.20 64.19 53.30
C PHE A 7 -46.56 62.98 52.39
N LEU A 8 -47.89 62.81 52.19
CA LEU A 8 -48.34 61.73 51.28
C LEU A 8 -47.88 62.00 49.84
N VAL A 9 -47.98 63.24 49.36
CA VAL A 9 -47.46 63.60 48.01
C VAL A 9 -45.96 63.40 47.87
N VAL A 10 -45.18 63.86 48.86
CA VAL A 10 -43.71 63.64 48.87
C VAL A 10 -43.37 62.15 48.88
N LEU A 11 -44.09 61.35 49.66
CA LEU A 11 -43.92 59.90 49.72
C LEU A 11 -44.26 59.24 48.39
N VAL A 12 -45.35 59.63 47.74
CA VAL A 12 -45.76 59.17 46.41
C VAL A 12 -44.69 59.54 45.34
N VAL A 13 -44.24 60.81 45.35
CA VAL A 13 -43.18 61.27 44.43
C VAL A 13 -41.89 60.57 44.67
N PHE A 14 -41.50 60.31 45.91
CA PHE A 14 -40.33 59.55 46.29
C PHE A 14 -40.42 58.09 45.79
N PHE A 15 -41.54 57.38 45.98
CA PHE A 15 -41.79 56.07 45.47
C PHE A 15 -41.83 56.06 43.94
N LEU A 16 -42.38 57.12 43.33
CA LEU A 16 -42.43 57.22 41.87
C LEU A 16 -41.01 57.42 41.30
N LEU A 17 -40.18 58.25 41.95
CA LEU A 17 -38.76 58.42 41.61
C LEU A 17 -37.98 57.15 41.79
N LEU A 18 -38.14 56.40 42.91
CA LEU A 18 -37.55 55.14 43.17
C LEU A 18 -37.93 54.09 42.09
N THR A 19 -39.20 54.07 41.68
CA THR A 19 -39.67 53.17 40.64
C THR A 19 -39.11 53.51 39.25
N ILE A 20 -38.97 54.82 38.96
CA ILE A 20 -38.35 55.29 37.69
C ILE A 20 -36.87 55.01 37.68
N LEU A 21 -36.09 55.27 38.74
CA LEU A 21 -34.68 54.89 38.84
C LEU A 21 -34.47 53.36 38.75
N GLY A 22 -35.34 52.59 39.44
CA GLY A 22 -35.32 51.15 39.39
C GLY A 22 -35.75 50.53 38.03
N SER A 23 -36.30 51.42 37.13
CA SER A 23 -36.74 51.02 35.79
C SER A 23 -35.66 51.16 34.71
N THR A 24 -34.47 51.63 35.08
CA THR A 24 -33.32 51.72 34.18
C THR A 24 -32.49 50.51 34.32
N TYR A 25 -32.19 49.89 33.18
CA TYR A 25 -31.36 48.64 33.05
C TYR A 25 -30.13 48.92 32.20
N SER A 26 -28.98 48.78 32.79
CA SER A 26 -27.71 48.79 32.03
C SER A 26 -27.44 47.39 31.51
N ILE A 27 -27.47 47.23 30.19
CA ILE A 27 -27.17 45.98 29.51
C ILE A 27 -25.73 46.06 29.03
N GLY A 28 -24.93 45.07 29.42
CA GLY A 28 -23.50 44.97 29.04
C GLY A 28 -23.31 44.79 27.53
N PRO A 29 -22.09 45.01 27.02
CA PRO A 29 -21.80 45.01 25.59
C PRO A 29 -22.01 43.63 24.94
N THR A 30 -21.90 42.55 25.70
CA THR A 30 -22.11 41.17 25.24
C THR A 30 -23.30 40.49 25.93
N GLN A 31 -24.31 41.29 26.31
CA GLN A 31 -25.51 40.78 26.97
C GLN A 31 -26.77 41.25 26.24
N VAL A 32 -27.84 40.51 26.42
CA VAL A 32 -29.22 40.92 26.05
C VAL A 32 -30.10 40.95 27.28
N GLY A 33 -31.04 41.89 27.29
CA GLY A 33 -32.09 41.94 28.30
C GLY A 33 -33.33 41.20 27.79
N LEU A 34 -33.67 40.09 28.43
CA LEU A 34 -34.92 39.38 28.18
C LEU A 34 -36.04 40.04 29.00
N VAL A 35 -37.03 40.56 28.30
CA VAL A 35 -38.14 41.31 28.89
C VAL A 35 -39.32 40.37 29.16
N ARG A 36 -39.82 40.39 30.40
CA ARG A 36 -41.06 39.71 30.80
C ARG A 36 -42.10 40.73 31.18
N LYS A 37 -43.22 40.80 30.45
CA LYS A 37 -44.39 41.63 30.78
C LYS A 37 -45.24 40.88 31.80
N ARG A 38 -45.58 41.57 32.91
CA ARG A 38 -46.34 40.99 34.05
C ARG A 38 -47.81 40.90 33.80
N PHE A 39 -48.36 41.92 33.12
CA PHE A 39 -49.80 42.08 32.91
C PHE A 39 -50.11 42.28 31.44
N GLY A 40 -51.20 41.66 30.97
CA GLY A 40 -51.64 41.70 29.59
C GLY A 40 -52.49 40.48 29.22
N PRO A 41 -52.95 40.36 27.96
CA PRO A 41 -53.67 39.20 27.49
C PRO A 41 -52.85 37.95 27.68
N LYS A 42 -53.49 36.78 27.82
CA LYS A 42 -52.81 35.51 27.87
C LYS A 42 -52.18 35.22 26.52
N LEU A 43 -51.00 34.54 26.53
CA LEU A 43 -50.36 34.02 25.35
C LEU A 43 -51.29 33.03 24.64
N PRO A 44 -51.53 33.18 23.33
CA PRO A 44 -52.27 32.18 22.56
C PRO A 44 -51.40 30.95 22.27
N GLY A 45 -51.95 29.75 22.53
CA GLY A 45 -51.29 28.49 22.18
C GLY A 45 -50.07 28.14 23.04
N ASP A 46 -49.23 27.21 22.50
CA ASP A 46 -48.04 26.65 23.17
C ASP A 46 -46.74 27.45 22.94
N ASN A 47 -46.85 28.64 22.39
CA ASN A 47 -45.65 29.46 22.15
C ASN A 47 -45.25 30.20 23.45
N PRO A 48 -44.02 30.03 23.96
CA PRO A 48 -43.60 30.65 25.22
C PRO A 48 -43.25 32.15 25.09
N VAL A 49 -43.27 32.72 23.89
CA VAL A 49 -42.86 34.09 23.59
C VAL A 49 -44.05 34.91 23.07
N ALA A 50 -44.21 36.14 23.59
CA ALA A 50 -45.21 37.09 23.24
C ALA A 50 -44.77 38.01 22.08
N PHE A 51 -45.57 38.13 21.04
CA PHE A 51 -45.28 38.92 19.83
C PHE A 51 -46.12 40.16 19.69
N LEU A 52 -47.33 40.16 20.23
CA LEU A 52 -48.35 41.26 20.09
C LEU A 52 -48.61 41.99 21.40
N GLY A 53 -47.70 41.90 22.39
CA GLY A 53 -47.81 42.58 23.67
C GLY A 53 -48.59 41.84 24.74
N GLU A 54 -48.78 40.56 24.59
CA GLU A 54 -49.32 39.62 25.58
C GLU A 54 -48.45 39.60 26.85
N ALA A 55 -49.04 39.13 27.98
CA ALA A 55 -48.28 38.90 29.20
C ALA A 55 -47.31 37.71 28.97
N GLY A 56 -46.08 37.81 29.49
CA GLY A 56 -45.05 36.82 29.31
C GLY A 56 -43.75 37.38 28.75
N TYR A 57 -42.87 36.49 28.29
CA TYR A 57 -41.59 36.89 27.71
C TYR A 57 -41.82 37.48 26.32
N GLN A 58 -41.28 38.70 26.10
CA GLN A 58 -41.47 39.43 24.85
C GLN A 58 -40.45 39.02 23.78
N ALA A 59 -40.86 39.03 22.51
CA ALA A 59 -40.00 38.70 21.38
C ALA A 59 -38.85 39.71 21.21
N ASP A 60 -39.04 40.94 21.58
CA ASP A 60 -38.05 41.98 21.44
C ASP A 60 -37.07 41.97 22.61
N LEU A 61 -35.79 41.89 22.31
CA LEU A 61 -34.72 41.96 23.28
C LEU A 61 -34.22 43.38 23.52
N LEU A 62 -33.76 43.66 24.74
CA LEU A 62 -33.01 44.88 25.00
C LEU A 62 -31.53 44.66 24.61
N MET A 63 -31.11 45.43 23.63
CA MET A 63 -29.72 45.43 23.17
C MET A 63 -28.83 46.23 24.14
N PRO A 64 -27.50 46.07 24.07
CA PRO A 64 -26.54 46.77 24.93
C PRO A 64 -26.80 48.27 25.08
N GLY A 65 -26.44 48.78 26.24
CA GLY A 65 -26.63 50.18 26.63
C GLY A 65 -27.63 50.36 27.76
N LEU A 66 -27.93 51.65 28.05
CA LEU A 66 -28.91 52.03 29.07
C LEU A 66 -30.31 51.93 28.47
N ARG A 67 -31.16 51.13 29.08
CA ARG A 67 -32.51 50.84 28.58
C ARG A 67 -33.52 51.09 29.69
N PHE A 68 -34.64 51.71 29.32
CA PHE A 68 -35.72 51.98 30.25
C PHE A 68 -36.88 50.98 30.00
N LYS A 69 -37.31 50.31 31.08
CA LYS A 69 -38.55 49.52 31.13
C LYS A 69 -39.18 49.63 32.50
N PHE A 70 -40.41 50.16 32.55
CA PHE A 70 -41.12 50.38 33.77
C PHE A 70 -41.24 49.13 34.63
N ARG A 71 -40.52 49.08 35.75
CA ARG A 71 -40.32 47.91 36.60
C ARG A 71 -41.59 47.26 37.14
N PRO A 72 -42.64 47.99 37.51
CA PRO A 72 -43.93 47.39 37.92
C PRO A 72 -44.60 46.56 36.82
N LEU A 73 -44.44 46.96 35.56
CA LEU A 73 -45.04 46.30 34.40
C LEU A 73 -44.12 45.27 33.78
N TYR A 74 -42.81 45.50 33.84
CA TYR A 74 -41.80 44.63 33.18
C TYR A 74 -40.76 44.14 34.17
N ALA A 75 -40.31 42.89 33.97
CA ALA A 75 -39.13 42.35 34.57
C ALA A 75 -38.08 42.07 33.44
N VAL A 76 -36.82 42.41 33.70
CA VAL A 76 -35.74 42.23 32.74
C VAL A 76 -34.70 41.34 33.36
N THR A 77 -34.37 40.26 32.68
CA THR A 77 -33.28 39.37 33.04
C THR A 77 -32.17 39.50 32.00
N LYS A 78 -30.90 39.54 32.45
CA LYS A 78 -29.75 39.67 31.56
C LYS A 78 -29.24 38.30 31.22
N HIS A 79 -29.00 38.07 29.94
CA HIS A 79 -28.40 36.82 29.41
C HIS A 79 -27.19 37.17 28.56
N PRO A 80 -26.15 36.36 28.60
CA PRO A 80 -24.99 36.56 27.72
C PRO A 80 -25.37 36.32 26.25
N TRP A 81 -24.68 36.96 25.32
CA TRP A 81 -24.75 36.63 23.92
C TRP A 81 -24.24 35.22 23.74
N VAL A 82 -24.75 34.54 22.71
CA VAL A 82 -24.23 33.27 22.30
C VAL A 82 -22.82 33.45 21.72
N GLN A 83 -21.87 32.80 22.31
CA GLN A 83 -20.48 32.81 21.84
C GLN A 83 -20.05 31.39 21.50
N VAL A 84 -19.66 31.17 20.25
CA VAL A 84 -19.11 29.93 19.79
C VAL A 84 -17.57 30.03 19.75
N PRO A 85 -16.84 29.25 20.53
CA PRO A 85 -15.38 29.31 20.55
C PRO A 85 -14.76 28.97 19.19
N ALA A 86 -13.52 29.39 18.98
CA ALA A 86 -12.77 29.03 17.79
C ALA A 86 -12.56 27.49 17.71
N GLY A 87 -12.75 26.93 16.52
CA GLY A 87 -12.62 25.48 16.28
C GLY A 87 -13.82 24.66 16.76
N GLN A 88 -14.87 25.29 17.27
CA GLN A 88 -16.10 24.62 17.71
C GLN A 88 -17.32 25.14 16.95
N ILE A 89 -18.40 24.39 17.03
CA ILE A 89 -19.69 24.72 16.45
C ILE A 89 -20.74 24.94 17.55
N GLY A 90 -21.78 25.73 17.24
CA GLY A 90 -22.95 25.89 18.09
C GLY A 90 -24.19 25.27 17.44
N VAL A 91 -24.84 24.34 18.12
CA VAL A 91 -26.08 23.72 17.61
C VAL A 91 -27.28 24.45 18.18
N VAL A 92 -28.18 24.87 17.29
CA VAL A 92 -29.36 25.64 17.65
C VAL A 92 -30.58 24.74 17.76
N ILE A 93 -31.29 24.82 18.87
CA ILE A 93 -32.60 24.18 19.08
C ILE A 93 -33.65 25.27 19.31
N ALA A 94 -34.62 25.37 18.40
CA ALA A 94 -35.73 26.29 18.56
C ALA A 94 -36.80 25.70 19.48
N GLN A 95 -37.21 26.50 20.47
CA GLN A 95 -38.29 26.18 21.40
C GLN A 95 -39.62 26.87 20.99
N VAL A 96 -39.55 27.74 19.98
CA VAL A 96 -40.68 28.50 19.42
C VAL A 96 -40.89 28.13 17.96
N GLY A 97 -42.02 28.47 17.41
CA GLY A 97 -42.39 28.19 16.03
C GLY A 97 -43.41 27.08 15.88
N LYS A 98 -43.61 26.63 14.66
CA LYS A 98 -44.50 25.50 14.36
C LYS A 98 -43.87 24.16 14.81
N PRO A 99 -44.66 23.14 15.18
CA PRO A 99 -44.15 21.80 15.38
C PRO A 99 -43.55 21.31 14.08
N THR A 100 -42.41 20.57 14.16
CA THR A 100 -41.83 19.90 13.01
C THR A 100 -42.82 18.88 12.43
N PRO A 101 -42.83 18.67 11.12
CA PRO A 101 -43.64 17.63 10.48
C PRO A 101 -43.35 16.23 11.07
N ILE A 102 -44.36 15.39 11.12
CA ILE A 102 -44.24 14.00 11.62
C ILE A 102 -43.20 13.29 10.78
N GLY A 103 -42.18 12.70 11.42
CA GLY A 103 -41.07 11.97 10.79
C GLY A 103 -39.85 12.85 10.48
N ALA A 104 -39.96 14.18 10.45
CA ALA A 104 -38.78 15.02 10.31
C ALA A 104 -37.98 15.05 11.63
N LYS A 105 -36.67 14.90 11.52
CA LYS A 105 -35.75 14.97 12.68
C LYS A 105 -35.12 16.35 12.86
N SER A 106 -35.22 17.19 11.83
CA SER A 106 -34.65 18.53 11.81
C SER A 106 -35.67 19.56 11.30
N ALA A 107 -35.56 20.77 11.82
CA ALA A 107 -36.39 21.88 11.46
C ALA A 107 -35.91 22.57 10.17
N ARG A 108 -36.87 22.98 9.31
CA ARG A 108 -36.59 23.69 8.07
C ARG A 108 -35.93 25.02 8.36
N TYR A 109 -34.90 25.38 7.59
CA TYR A 109 -34.22 26.65 7.64
C TYR A 109 -34.57 27.55 6.46
N ASP A 110 -34.71 28.84 6.72
CA ASP A 110 -34.85 29.89 5.72
C ASP A 110 -33.78 30.99 6.00
N PRO A 111 -33.01 31.44 5.00
CA PRO A 111 -32.01 32.50 5.15
C PRO A 111 -32.55 33.79 5.78
N ALA A 112 -33.84 34.06 5.60
CA ALA A 112 -34.51 35.22 6.19
C ALA A 112 -34.62 35.17 7.73
N PHE A 113 -34.30 34.06 8.38
CA PHE A 113 -34.17 33.96 9.84
C PHE A 113 -32.95 34.71 10.39
N GLY A 114 -32.05 35.22 9.50
CA GLY A 114 -30.91 36.04 9.88
C GLY A 114 -29.99 35.35 10.90
N ASN A 115 -29.67 34.08 10.67
CA ASN A 115 -28.94 33.24 11.61
C ASN A 115 -29.56 33.22 13.02
N PHE A 116 -30.92 33.19 13.08
CA PHE A 116 -31.72 33.14 14.29
C PHE A 116 -31.72 34.45 15.15
N ALA A 117 -31.10 35.53 14.68
CA ALA A 117 -31.08 36.80 15.36
C ALA A 117 -32.44 37.54 15.28
N ASP A 118 -33.17 37.35 14.21
CA ASP A 118 -34.51 37.91 14.00
C ASP A 118 -35.61 36.87 14.33
N LEU A 119 -36.04 36.90 15.61
CA LEU A 119 -37.08 35.99 16.08
C LEU A 119 -38.44 36.27 15.41
N ARG A 120 -38.74 37.55 15.05
CA ARG A 120 -40.00 37.89 14.41
C ARG A 120 -40.07 37.31 13.00
N SER A 121 -39.00 37.45 12.22
CA SER A 121 -38.87 36.82 10.90
C SER A 121 -38.92 35.31 11.00
N PHE A 122 -38.28 34.72 12.01
CA PHE A 122 -38.33 33.26 12.23
C PHE A 122 -39.78 32.77 12.38
N VAL A 123 -40.58 33.38 13.26
CA VAL A 123 -41.95 32.93 13.50
C VAL A 123 -42.89 33.30 12.34
N SER A 124 -42.78 34.52 11.76
CA SER A 124 -43.63 34.96 10.65
C SER A 124 -43.43 34.13 9.38
N LYS A 125 -42.23 33.63 9.15
CA LYS A 125 -41.89 32.75 8.01
C LYS A 125 -42.01 31.27 8.34
N ASN A 126 -42.81 30.92 9.34
CA ASN A 126 -43.11 29.55 9.74
C ASN A 126 -41.89 28.73 10.20
N GLY A 127 -40.95 29.35 10.93
CA GLY A 127 -39.89 28.65 11.61
C GLY A 127 -40.41 27.50 12.47
N GLU A 128 -39.71 26.41 12.50
CA GLU A 128 -40.12 25.16 13.15
C GLU A 128 -39.37 24.94 14.48
N LYS A 129 -40.06 24.32 15.46
CA LYS A 129 -39.43 23.85 16.71
C LYS A 129 -38.44 22.70 16.44
N GLY A 130 -37.48 22.56 17.36
CA GLY A 130 -36.53 21.43 17.30
C GLY A 130 -35.13 21.82 16.82
N VAL A 131 -34.32 20.81 16.50
CA VAL A 131 -32.94 20.97 16.03
C VAL A 131 -32.93 21.67 14.68
N GLN A 132 -32.27 22.82 14.62
CA GLN A 132 -32.15 23.59 13.39
C GLN A 132 -31.05 22.99 12.49
N ARG A 133 -31.29 22.98 11.17
CA ARG A 133 -30.35 22.37 10.20
C ARG A 133 -28.97 23.04 10.21
N PRO A 134 -28.85 24.37 10.09
CA PRO A 134 -27.53 25.00 10.16
C PRO A 134 -26.99 25.04 11.59
N VAL A 135 -25.69 25.03 11.70
CA VAL A 135 -24.97 25.29 12.95
C VAL A 135 -24.40 26.70 12.95
N LEU A 136 -24.15 27.25 14.12
CA LEU A 136 -23.39 28.48 14.26
C LEU A 136 -21.90 28.17 14.08
N SER A 137 -21.28 28.95 13.21
CA SER A 137 -19.86 28.78 12.87
C SER A 137 -18.92 29.17 14.00
N PRO A 138 -17.69 28.69 14.05
CA PRO A 138 -16.65 29.11 14.97
C PRO A 138 -16.49 30.63 15.00
N GLY A 139 -16.33 31.20 16.18
CA GLY A 139 -16.18 32.64 16.38
C GLY A 139 -17.48 33.44 16.33
N THR A 140 -18.63 32.79 16.11
CA THR A 140 -19.93 33.49 16.11
C THR A 140 -20.21 34.11 17.48
N LEU A 141 -20.54 35.40 17.46
CA LEU A 141 -21.03 36.14 18.61
C LEU A 141 -22.38 36.78 18.22
N ALA A 142 -23.49 36.28 18.78
CA ALA A 142 -24.82 36.68 18.35
C ALA A 142 -25.80 36.87 19.51
N PRO A 143 -26.65 37.94 19.45
CA PRO A 143 -27.66 38.23 20.45
C PRO A 143 -28.94 37.41 20.22
N LEU A 144 -28.86 36.09 20.36
CA LEU A 144 -30.03 35.23 20.15
C LEU A 144 -31.01 35.32 21.32
N HIS A 145 -32.31 35.16 21.01
CA HIS A 145 -33.35 35.25 22.03
C HIS A 145 -33.27 34.04 22.99
N PRO A 146 -32.97 34.27 24.31
CA PRO A 146 -32.61 33.18 25.22
C PRO A 146 -33.73 32.18 25.49
N LEU A 147 -34.99 32.55 25.38
CA LEU A 147 -36.12 31.64 25.56
C LEU A 147 -36.55 30.96 24.26
N ALA A 148 -36.32 31.63 23.13
CA ALA A 148 -36.71 31.09 21.84
C ALA A 148 -35.75 30.02 21.36
N PHE A 149 -34.46 30.19 21.66
CA PHE A 149 -33.39 29.30 21.20
C PHE A 149 -32.53 28.81 22.36
N LEU A 150 -32.29 27.52 22.39
CA LEU A 150 -31.18 26.91 23.12
C LEU A 150 -30.04 26.74 22.15
N VAL A 151 -28.84 27.12 22.56
CA VAL A 151 -27.64 26.92 21.76
C VAL A 151 -26.65 26.06 22.54
N ILE A 152 -26.40 24.90 22.02
CA ILE A 152 -25.49 23.93 22.61
C ILE A 152 -24.10 24.22 22.08
N THR A 153 -23.19 24.57 22.97
CA THR A 153 -21.75 24.67 22.69
C THR A 153 -20.99 23.82 23.68
N LYS A 154 -19.75 23.54 23.40
CA LYS A 154 -18.91 22.69 24.24
C LYS A 154 -18.73 23.21 25.68
N PRO A 155 -18.47 24.51 25.90
CA PRO A 155 -18.35 25.04 27.27
C PRO A 155 -19.68 25.18 28.03
N GLN A 156 -20.78 25.44 27.36
CA GLN A 156 -22.07 25.65 28.02
C GLN A 156 -23.26 25.64 27.05
N VAL A 157 -24.43 25.46 27.59
CA VAL A 157 -25.70 25.64 26.85
C VAL A 157 -26.25 27.05 27.13
N PHE A 158 -26.38 27.84 26.07
CA PHE A 158 -27.02 29.17 26.14
C PHE A 158 -28.54 29.05 26.03
N GLY A 159 -29.23 29.93 26.75
CA GLY A 159 -30.66 29.99 26.70
C GLY A 159 -31.36 29.49 27.98
N VAL A 160 -32.66 29.65 28.00
CA VAL A 160 -33.54 29.23 29.10
C VAL A 160 -34.46 28.11 28.60
N PRO A 161 -34.29 26.89 29.08
CA PRO A 161 -35.12 25.76 28.61
C PRO A 161 -36.59 25.95 29.01
N VAL A 162 -37.49 25.56 28.11
CA VAL A 162 -38.94 25.54 28.34
C VAL A 162 -39.39 24.23 28.97
N SER A 163 -38.77 23.13 28.58
CA SER A 163 -39.05 21.80 29.14
C SER A 163 -38.78 21.75 30.65
N SER A 164 -39.66 21.10 31.40
CA SER A 164 -39.53 20.92 32.85
C SER A 164 -38.29 20.09 33.23
N GLU A 165 -37.90 19.17 32.40
CA GLU A 165 -36.74 18.32 32.59
C GLU A 165 -35.43 19.11 32.46
N TYR A 166 -35.26 19.82 31.35
CA TYR A 166 -34.09 20.68 31.16
C TYR A 166 -34.02 21.86 32.11
N LYS A 167 -35.19 22.38 32.58
CA LYS A 167 -35.22 23.40 33.64
C LYS A 167 -34.60 22.90 34.94
N LYS A 168 -34.92 21.66 35.34
CA LYS A 168 -34.32 21.05 36.54
C LYS A 168 -32.81 20.92 36.41
N LEU A 169 -32.35 20.46 35.24
CA LEU A 169 -30.91 20.36 34.96
C LEU A 169 -30.22 21.74 34.96
N ALA A 170 -30.85 22.75 34.36
CA ALA A 170 -30.33 24.12 34.32
C ALA A 170 -30.23 24.73 35.71
N THR A 171 -31.26 24.55 36.54
CA THR A 171 -31.27 25.05 37.93
C THR A 171 -30.20 24.36 38.77
N GLY A 172 -29.91 23.09 38.52
CA GLY A 172 -28.86 22.34 39.18
C GLY A 172 -27.44 22.54 38.59
N GLY A 173 -27.27 23.43 37.61
CA GLY A 173 -25.98 23.66 36.96
C GLY A 173 -25.44 22.49 36.18
N ARG A 174 -26.30 21.51 35.77
CA ARG A 174 -25.97 20.29 35.09
C ARG A 174 -26.47 20.24 33.64
N LEU A 175 -26.96 21.35 33.10
CA LEU A 175 -27.37 21.42 31.70
C LEU A 175 -26.15 21.67 30.82
N ASP A 176 -25.61 20.59 30.27
CA ASP A 176 -24.50 20.59 29.33
C ASP A 176 -24.91 19.88 28.03
N PHE A 177 -23.97 19.73 27.07
CA PHE A 177 -24.19 19.05 25.81
C PHE A 177 -24.56 17.56 25.97
N ARG A 178 -24.14 16.92 27.06
CA ARG A 178 -24.44 15.51 27.35
C ARG A 178 -25.92 15.27 27.64
N ALA A 179 -26.60 16.29 28.20
CA ALA A 179 -28.04 16.22 28.41
C ALA A 179 -28.83 16.07 27.09
N PHE A 180 -28.22 16.39 25.96
CA PHE A 180 -28.79 16.28 24.62
C PHE A 180 -28.26 15.05 23.87
N GLY A 181 -27.52 14.17 24.54
CA GLY A 181 -26.96 12.96 23.94
C GLY A 181 -25.73 13.19 23.04
N LEU A 182 -25.05 14.32 23.21
CA LEU A 182 -23.84 14.65 22.46
C LEU A 182 -22.59 14.31 23.26
N GLU A 183 -21.53 13.99 22.54
CA GLU A 183 -20.18 13.80 23.06
C GLU A 183 -19.33 15.05 22.80
N ASP A 184 -18.27 15.22 23.58
CA ASP A 184 -17.40 16.39 23.56
C ASP A 184 -16.83 16.70 22.17
N TRP A 185 -16.34 15.69 21.47
CA TRP A 185 -15.73 15.82 20.14
C TRP A 185 -16.72 16.16 19.02
N GLN A 186 -18.02 15.92 19.22
CA GLN A 186 -19.03 16.17 18.21
C GLN A 186 -19.34 17.67 18.03
N LEU A 187 -18.97 18.50 19.01
CA LEU A 187 -19.10 19.94 18.95
C LEU A 187 -17.84 20.66 18.43
N ASP A 188 -16.80 19.90 18.11
CA ASP A 188 -15.63 20.43 17.40
C ASP A 188 -15.87 20.46 15.89
N VAL A 189 -15.19 21.38 15.19
CA VAL A 189 -15.19 21.40 13.72
C VAL A 189 -14.63 20.07 13.21
N THR A 190 -15.38 19.39 12.37
CA THR A 190 -14.95 18.13 11.77
C THR A 190 -13.80 18.40 10.82
N ARG A 191 -12.59 17.96 11.19
CA ARG A 191 -11.37 18.11 10.38
C ARG A 191 -11.00 16.79 9.75
N ILE A 192 -10.93 16.79 8.43
CA ILE A 192 -10.35 15.68 7.66
C ILE A 192 -8.94 16.09 7.29
N ALA A 193 -7.96 15.39 7.84
CA ALA A 193 -6.55 15.67 7.62
C ALA A 193 -5.75 14.37 7.58
N PRO A 194 -4.60 14.35 6.93
CA PRO A 194 -3.70 13.20 6.93
C PRO A 194 -3.33 12.80 8.35
N LYS A 195 -3.26 11.50 8.61
CA LYS A 195 -2.90 10.95 9.93
C LYS A 195 -1.62 10.13 9.84
N PRO A 196 -0.74 10.20 10.84
CA PRO A 196 0.41 9.30 10.92
C PRO A 196 -0.08 7.87 11.18
N THR A 197 0.54 6.89 10.51
CA THR A 197 0.31 5.46 10.75
C THR A 197 1.07 5.02 12.00
N ASN A 198 0.56 4.01 12.71
CA ASN A 198 1.18 3.45 13.91
C ASN A 198 2.58 2.86 13.66
N ASP A 199 2.95 2.56 12.43
CA ASP A 199 4.24 2.00 12.01
C ASP A 199 5.38 3.05 11.85
N GLY A 200 5.24 4.20 12.47
CA GLY A 200 6.39 5.09 12.71
C GLY A 200 6.85 5.95 11.55
N GLY A 201 5.99 6.49 10.70
CA GLY A 201 6.44 7.56 9.82
C GLY A 201 5.70 7.81 8.51
N LYS A 202 4.88 6.90 8.05
CA LYS A 202 4.04 7.15 6.87
C LYS A 202 2.80 7.95 7.26
N VAL A 203 2.54 9.03 6.53
CA VAL A 203 1.31 9.82 6.66
C VAL A 203 0.32 9.28 5.64
N VAL A 204 -0.89 8.96 6.10
CA VAL A 204 -1.97 8.44 5.25
C VAL A 204 -3.02 9.53 5.07
N ASP A 205 -3.37 9.82 3.82
CA ASP A 205 -4.47 10.70 3.49
C ASP A 205 -5.80 10.06 3.91
N MET A 206 -6.63 10.87 4.58
CA MET A 206 -7.91 10.42 5.10
C MET A 206 -9.06 11.01 4.30
N ILE A 207 -10.17 10.29 4.26
CA ILE A 207 -11.48 10.77 3.80
C ILE A 207 -12.50 10.62 4.92
N GLY A 208 -13.55 11.44 4.87
CA GLY A 208 -14.68 11.37 5.80
C GLY A 208 -15.85 10.63 5.19
N VAL A 209 -16.11 9.42 5.63
CA VAL A 209 -17.32 8.67 5.26
C VAL A 209 -18.51 9.25 6.01
N VAL A 210 -19.51 9.71 5.25
CA VAL A 210 -20.66 10.44 5.78
C VAL A 210 -21.85 9.52 5.97
N THR A 211 -22.51 9.64 7.12
CA THR A 211 -23.82 9.04 7.39
C THR A 211 -24.80 10.15 7.75
N ALA A 212 -25.84 10.33 6.93
CA ALA A 212 -26.94 11.25 7.22
C ALA A 212 -27.94 10.60 8.19
N LEU A 213 -28.33 11.33 9.22
CA LEU A 213 -29.25 10.87 10.25
C LEU A 213 -30.69 11.32 10.01
N ASP A 214 -30.90 12.25 9.04
CA ASP A 214 -32.21 12.76 8.62
C ASP A 214 -32.30 12.77 7.09
N GLY A 215 -33.48 12.63 6.53
CA GLY A 215 -33.75 12.57 5.10
C GLY A 215 -34.84 11.55 4.75
N GLU A 216 -35.09 11.39 3.47
CA GLU A 216 -35.98 10.34 2.99
C GLU A 216 -35.38 8.95 3.26
N PRO A 217 -36.22 7.92 3.45
CA PRO A 217 -35.74 6.55 3.63
C PRO A 217 -35.03 6.05 2.38
N LEU A 218 -34.02 5.18 2.57
CA LEU A 218 -33.40 4.47 1.47
C LEU A 218 -34.42 3.55 0.78
N PRO A 219 -34.32 3.36 -0.55
CA PRO A 219 -35.07 2.31 -1.26
C PRO A 219 -34.78 0.94 -0.67
N ALA A 220 -35.74 0.04 -0.79
CA ALA A 220 -35.57 -1.35 -0.35
C ALA A 220 -34.36 -2.00 -1.03
N GLY A 221 -33.45 -2.57 -0.23
CA GLY A 221 -32.22 -3.21 -0.71
C GLY A 221 -31.03 -2.26 -0.95
N ALA A 222 -31.23 -0.94 -0.89
CA ALA A 222 -30.13 0.00 -0.95
C ALA A 222 -29.40 0.11 0.40
N ILE A 223 -28.06 0.12 0.37
CA ILE A 223 -27.21 0.24 1.55
C ILE A 223 -26.64 1.66 1.73
N ALA A 224 -26.63 2.45 0.65
CA ALA A 224 -26.15 3.82 0.66
C ALA A 224 -26.91 4.66 -0.39
N SER A 225 -26.81 5.97 -0.24
CA SER A 225 -27.43 6.98 -1.11
C SER A 225 -26.38 7.76 -1.88
N ARG A 226 -26.69 8.08 -3.13
CA ARG A 226 -26.03 9.09 -3.97
C ARG A 226 -27.06 10.13 -4.40
N LEU A 227 -26.73 11.40 -4.37
CA LEU A 227 -27.62 12.46 -4.81
C LEU A 227 -28.00 12.28 -6.28
N GLY A 228 -29.33 12.36 -6.56
CA GLY A 228 -29.87 12.07 -7.90
C GLY A 228 -29.76 10.60 -8.30
N GLU A 229 -29.44 9.73 -7.33
CA GLU A 229 -29.22 8.31 -7.53
C GLU A 229 -28.10 8.07 -8.59
N PHE A 230 -28.27 7.14 -9.50
CA PHE A 230 -27.33 6.88 -10.61
C PHE A 230 -27.93 7.25 -11.97
N LYS A 231 -28.88 8.21 -12.00
CA LYS A 231 -29.53 8.66 -13.24
C LYS A 231 -28.54 9.27 -14.22
N ASP A 232 -27.60 10.08 -13.72
CA ASP A 232 -26.51 10.66 -14.50
C ASP A 232 -25.62 9.59 -15.17
N VAL A 233 -25.36 8.47 -14.48
CA VAL A 233 -24.63 7.32 -15.03
C VAL A 233 -25.43 6.67 -16.14
N SER A 234 -26.71 6.38 -15.89
CA SER A 234 -27.60 5.79 -16.90
C SER A 234 -27.79 6.69 -18.13
N GLU A 235 -27.91 8.01 -17.93
CA GLU A 235 -28.01 8.98 -19.03
C GLU A 235 -26.72 9.10 -19.83
N LEU A 236 -25.56 8.99 -19.16
CA LEU A 236 -24.27 8.98 -19.85
C LEU A 236 -24.09 7.68 -20.61
N GLU A 237 -24.39 6.53 -20.01
CA GLU A 237 -24.26 5.20 -20.63
C GLU A 237 -25.15 5.03 -21.85
N ALA A 238 -26.30 5.70 -21.90
CA ALA A 238 -27.22 5.68 -23.05
C ALA A 238 -26.69 6.44 -24.29
N LYS A 239 -25.58 7.19 -24.14
CA LYS A 239 -24.96 7.89 -25.27
C LYS A 239 -23.97 6.98 -25.99
N ASP A 240 -23.99 7.02 -27.32
CA ASP A 240 -23.07 6.26 -28.14
C ASP A 240 -21.63 6.71 -27.95
N GLY A 241 -20.70 5.75 -27.86
CA GLY A 241 -19.26 5.99 -27.82
C GLY A 241 -18.69 6.36 -26.45
N VAL A 242 -19.47 6.23 -25.38
CA VAL A 242 -19.02 6.48 -24.01
C VAL A 242 -18.08 5.39 -23.52
N THR A 243 -16.91 5.82 -23.05
CA THR A 243 -15.89 4.94 -22.50
C THR A 243 -16.15 4.63 -21.03
N ASP A 244 -15.66 3.49 -20.55
CA ASP A 244 -15.73 3.12 -19.13
C ASP A 244 -14.95 4.08 -18.24
N PHE A 245 -13.91 4.71 -18.77
CA PHE A 245 -13.15 5.74 -18.08
C PHE A 245 -14.01 7.00 -17.78
N GLU A 246 -14.87 7.40 -18.72
CA GLU A 246 -15.79 8.53 -18.51
C GLU A 246 -16.86 8.21 -17.46
N LEU A 247 -17.41 6.99 -17.49
CA LEU A 247 -18.33 6.51 -16.46
C LEU A 247 -17.66 6.48 -15.09
N MET A 248 -16.45 5.96 -15.01
CA MET A 248 -15.67 5.91 -13.80
C MET A 248 -15.35 7.31 -13.27
N SER A 249 -14.98 8.25 -14.13
CA SER A 249 -14.73 9.65 -13.75
C SER A 249 -15.98 10.33 -13.21
N LEU A 250 -17.16 10.04 -13.78
CA LEU A 250 -18.45 10.56 -13.31
C LEU A 250 -18.80 10.00 -11.92
N ILE A 251 -18.53 8.73 -11.67
CA ILE A 251 -18.83 8.08 -10.37
C ILE A 251 -17.89 8.56 -9.29
N LEU A 252 -16.60 8.67 -9.62
CA LEU A 252 -15.57 9.18 -8.69
C LEU A 252 -15.71 10.69 -8.46
N GLY A 253 -16.44 11.38 -9.32
CA GLY A 253 -16.82 12.78 -9.15
C GLY A 253 -17.76 12.96 -7.97
N SER A 254 -17.46 13.94 -7.12
CA SER A 254 -18.30 14.29 -5.95
C SER A 254 -19.40 15.27 -6.32
N LYS A 255 -20.60 15.08 -5.76
CA LYS A 255 -21.74 16.03 -5.83
C LYS A 255 -21.83 16.92 -4.59
N ASN A 256 -20.81 16.93 -3.75
CA ASN A 256 -20.77 17.64 -2.48
C ASN A 256 -20.91 19.15 -2.61
N ASP A 257 -20.57 19.73 -3.77
CA ASP A 257 -20.74 21.17 -4.05
C ASP A 257 -22.20 21.61 -3.99
N GLN A 258 -23.15 20.76 -4.32
CA GLN A 258 -24.60 21.07 -4.32
C GLN A 258 -25.12 21.46 -2.95
N HIS A 259 -24.49 20.96 -1.87
CA HIS A 259 -24.88 21.19 -0.49
C HIS A 259 -23.69 21.61 0.39
N ASN A 260 -22.68 22.24 -0.22
CA ASN A 260 -21.49 22.72 0.47
C ASN A 260 -20.91 21.67 1.43
N ASN A 261 -20.60 20.47 0.92
CA ASN A 261 -20.03 19.39 1.71
C ASN A 261 -20.86 19.04 2.97
N TYR A 262 -22.16 18.87 2.83
CA TYR A 262 -23.13 18.58 3.89
C TYR A 262 -23.29 19.69 4.96
N GLN A 263 -22.61 20.82 4.83
CA GLN A 263 -22.76 21.97 5.74
C GLN A 263 -24.10 22.68 5.52
N ASP A 264 -24.59 22.71 4.27
CA ASP A 264 -25.95 23.15 3.95
C ASP A 264 -26.89 21.93 3.87
N PHE A 265 -27.29 21.44 5.05
CA PHE A 265 -28.16 20.28 5.13
C PHE A 265 -29.56 20.53 4.56
N GLN A 266 -29.98 21.81 4.51
CA GLN A 266 -31.23 22.17 3.85
C GLN A 266 -31.19 21.87 2.36
N ARG A 267 -30.13 22.28 1.67
CA ARG A 267 -29.93 21.97 0.24
C ARG A 267 -29.76 20.47 0.00
N PHE A 268 -29.06 19.77 0.90
CA PHE A 268 -28.94 18.32 0.82
C PHE A 268 -30.30 17.63 0.76
N LEU A 269 -31.22 17.99 1.67
CA LEU A 269 -32.59 17.43 1.66
C LEU A 269 -33.40 17.88 0.45
N GLN A 270 -33.27 19.13 -0.01
CA GLN A 270 -33.96 19.65 -1.20
C GLN A 270 -33.47 18.95 -2.49
N ALA A 271 -32.23 18.52 -2.53
CA ALA A 271 -31.66 17.74 -3.64
C ALA A 271 -32.03 16.24 -3.58
N GLY A 272 -32.92 15.82 -2.66
CA GLY A 272 -33.34 14.42 -2.52
C GLY A 272 -32.40 13.60 -1.65
N GLY A 273 -31.68 14.23 -0.73
CA GLY A 273 -30.80 13.55 0.22
C GLY A 273 -31.55 12.55 1.09
N LYS A 274 -31.01 11.34 1.23
CA LYS A 274 -31.60 10.23 1.96
C LYS A 274 -30.85 9.94 3.24
N ILE A 275 -31.57 9.38 4.23
CA ILE A 275 -30.96 8.90 5.48
C ILE A 275 -30.01 7.73 5.21
N GLY A 276 -28.96 7.61 6.01
CA GLY A 276 -28.02 6.50 5.96
C GLY A 276 -26.68 6.88 5.35
N LEU A 277 -25.94 5.86 4.95
CA LEU A 277 -24.61 6.01 4.39
C LEU A 277 -24.65 6.78 3.07
N GLN A 278 -23.73 7.73 2.90
CA GLN A 278 -23.65 8.55 1.70
C GLN A 278 -22.51 8.06 0.80
N HIS A 279 -22.73 8.15 -0.50
CA HIS A 279 -21.76 7.76 -1.52
C HIS A 279 -20.52 8.66 -1.48
N ASP A 280 -20.74 9.99 -1.50
CA ASP A 280 -19.68 10.97 -1.66
C ASP A 280 -19.02 11.29 -0.31
N PRO A 281 -17.76 10.97 -0.11
CA PRO A 281 -17.04 11.25 1.11
C PRO A 281 -16.61 12.73 1.18
N LEU A 282 -16.28 13.19 2.37
CA LEU A 282 -15.61 14.47 2.60
C LEU A 282 -14.11 14.31 2.37
N LEU A 283 -13.53 15.28 1.66
CA LEU A 283 -12.10 15.35 1.39
C LEU A 283 -11.37 16.15 2.48
N TYR A 284 -10.08 16.39 2.26
CA TYR A 284 -9.27 17.24 3.13
C TYR A 284 -9.95 18.60 3.35
N GLY A 285 -10.11 18.98 4.61
CA GLY A 285 -10.78 20.23 4.96
C GLY A 285 -11.29 20.29 6.40
N ALA A 286 -11.98 21.38 6.71
CA ALA A 286 -12.64 21.62 7.98
C ALA A 286 -14.10 21.96 7.73
N TYR A 287 -15.01 21.24 8.37
CA TYR A 287 -16.43 21.27 8.07
C TYR A 287 -17.27 21.51 9.33
N ASN A 288 -18.20 22.47 9.24
CA ASN A 288 -19.14 22.78 10.31
C ASN A 288 -20.41 21.91 10.15
N LEU A 289 -20.36 20.70 10.68
CA LEU A 289 -21.43 19.72 10.51
C LEU A 289 -22.30 19.64 11.76
N ASN A 290 -23.61 19.54 11.55
CA ASN A 290 -24.57 19.37 12.66
C ASN A 290 -24.53 17.90 13.14
N PRO A 291 -24.10 17.62 14.38
CA PRO A 291 -23.94 16.27 14.90
C PRO A 291 -25.26 15.49 15.06
N PHE A 292 -26.41 16.20 15.11
CA PHE A 292 -27.72 15.55 15.08
C PHE A 292 -28.15 15.07 13.71
N LEU A 293 -27.49 15.57 12.64
CA LEU A 293 -27.87 15.30 11.25
C LEU A 293 -26.84 14.54 10.48
N ILE A 294 -25.57 14.69 10.86
CA ILE A 294 -24.43 14.12 10.14
C ILE A 294 -23.47 13.46 11.12
N ARG A 295 -23.10 12.24 10.80
CA ARG A 295 -21.97 11.54 11.42
C ARG A 295 -20.88 11.31 10.38
N VAL A 296 -19.63 11.54 10.75
CA VAL A 296 -18.48 11.34 9.88
C VAL A 296 -17.51 10.37 10.52
N GLU A 297 -17.12 9.37 9.76
CA GLU A 297 -16.07 8.42 10.11
C GLU A 297 -14.86 8.67 9.21
N GLN A 298 -13.69 8.87 9.79
CA GLN A 298 -12.45 9.04 9.03
C GLN A 298 -11.84 7.70 8.70
N VAL A 299 -11.63 7.45 7.42
CA VAL A 299 -11.02 6.23 6.90
C VAL A 299 -9.87 6.57 5.95
N PRO A 300 -8.88 5.69 5.78
CA PRO A 300 -7.82 5.91 4.79
C PRO A 300 -8.38 6.03 3.38
N MET A 301 -7.78 6.92 2.58
CA MET A 301 -8.03 7.04 1.15
C MET A 301 -7.39 5.84 0.44
N LEU A 302 -8.03 5.33 -0.61
CA LEU A 302 -7.43 4.31 -1.45
C LEU A 302 -6.24 4.88 -2.20
N VAL A 303 -5.08 4.27 -2.01
CA VAL A 303 -3.85 4.57 -2.74
C VAL A 303 -3.49 3.38 -3.60
N VAL A 304 -3.38 3.60 -4.90
CA VAL A 304 -2.88 2.63 -5.88
C VAL A 304 -1.47 3.04 -6.26
N GLU A 305 -0.49 2.26 -5.85
CA GLU A 305 0.93 2.52 -6.11
C GLU A 305 1.30 2.15 -7.55
N GLN A 306 2.49 2.57 -7.98
CA GLN A 306 3.01 2.18 -9.29
C GLN A 306 3.24 0.67 -9.35
N GLY A 307 2.84 0.04 -10.46
CA GLY A 307 2.92 -1.41 -10.64
C GLY A 307 1.76 -2.17 -10.00
N GLN A 308 0.71 -1.44 -9.63
CA GLN A 308 -0.53 -2.00 -9.11
C GLN A 308 -1.74 -1.38 -9.80
N VAL A 309 -2.85 -2.12 -9.77
CA VAL A 309 -4.18 -1.62 -10.11
C VAL A 309 -5.16 -2.02 -9.02
N ALA A 310 -6.22 -1.24 -8.83
CA ALA A 310 -7.28 -1.59 -7.91
C ALA A 310 -8.51 -2.04 -8.68
N VAL A 311 -8.92 -3.29 -8.47
CA VAL A 311 -10.18 -3.84 -8.99
C VAL A 311 -11.29 -3.49 -8.01
N ILE A 312 -12.31 -2.80 -8.48
CA ILE A 312 -13.41 -2.33 -7.65
C ILE A 312 -14.58 -3.30 -7.71
N LYS A 313 -15.03 -3.73 -6.54
CA LYS A 313 -16.31 -4.41 -6.36
C LYS A 313 -17.31 -3.42 -5.76
N ALA A 314 -18.30 -3.05 -6.53
CA ALA A 314 -19.34 -2.10 -6.14
C ALA A 314 -20.54 -2.82 -5.50
N TYR A 315 -20.94 -2.37 -4.31
CA TYR A 315 -22.15 -2.83 -3.63
C TYR A 315 -23.35 -1.90 -3.88
N VAL A 316 -23.10 -0.74 -4.51
CA VAL A 316 -24.12 0.25 -4.88
C VAL A 316 -23.96 0.63 -6.36
N GLY A 317 -25.04 1.03 -6.98
CA GLY A 317 -25.05 1.39 -8.40
C GLY A 317 -26.34 0.98 -9.09
N LEU A 318 -26.33 1.06 -10.40
CA LEU A 318 -27.36 0.49 -11.25
C LEU A 318 -27.40 -1.03 -11.06
N PRO A 319 -28.52 -1.68 -11.40
CA PRO A 319 -28.64 -3.13 -11.30
C PRO A 319 -27.51 -3.85 -12.05
N THR A 320 -27.07 -4.98 -11.53
CA THR A 320 -26.03 -5.81 -12.16
C THR A 320 -26.40 -6.17 -13.58
N GLN A 321 -25.53 -5.81 -14.51
CA GLN A 321 -25.62 -6.18 -15.93
C GLN A 321 -24.28 -6.73 -16.35
N ASP A 322 -24.26 -8.03 -16.63
CA ASP A 322 -23.03 -8.71 -17.04
C ASP A 322 -22.61 -8.29 -18.46
N THR A 323 -21.41 -7.77 -18.58
CA THR A 323 -20.78 -7.34 -19.83
C THR A 323 -19.58 -8.18 -20.23
N SER A 324 -19.26 -9.24 -19.44
CA SER A 324 -18.07 -10.07 -19.64
C SER A 324 -18.08 -10.91 -20.91
N GLY A 325 -19.26 -11.10 -21.52
CA GLY A 325 -19.43 -11.85 -22.76
C GLY A 325 -19.59 -13.37 -22.56
N ALA A 326 -20.13 -14.06 -23.56
CA ALA A 326 -20.49 -15.48 -23.49
C ALA A 326 -19.29 -16.43 -23.30
N ASN A 327 -18.08 -15.99 -23.60
CA ASN A 327 -16.85 -16.78 -23.48
C ASN A 327 -16.25 -16.76 -22.05
N PHE A 328 -16.66 -15.83 -21.20
CA PHE A 328 -16.18 -15.71 -19.84
C PHE A 328 -17.04 -16.54 -18.87
N LYS A 329 -16.58 -17.76 -18.53
CA LYS A 329 -17.43 -18.77 -17.86
C LYS A 329 -17.37 -18.74 -16.33
N PHE A 330 -16.33 -18.19 -15.72
CA PHE A 330 -16.05 -18.36 -14.29
C PHE A 330 -16.19 -17.10 -13.46
N GLY A 331 -16.72 -16.04 -14.02
CA GLY A 331 -16.95 -14.78 -13.33
C GLY A 331 -17.94 -13.90 -14.06
N SER A 332 -18.23 -12.74 -13.52
CA SER A 332 -19.01 -11.69 -14.16
C SER A 332 -18.39 -10.34 -13.94
N LEU A 333 -18.43 -9.51 -14.97
CA LEU A 333 -17.95 -8.13 -14.93
C LEU A 333 -19.08 -7.19 -15.32
N VAL A 334 -19.03 -6.00 -14.76
CA VAL A 334 -20.01 -4.95 -15.07
C VAL A 334 -19.30 -3.65 -15.44
N ARG A 335 -20.00 -2.78 -16.17
CA ARG A 335 -19.49 -1.43 -16.43
C ARG A 335 -19.43 -0.62 -15.14
N PRO A 336 -18.49 0.35 -15.04
CA PRO A 336 -18.45 1.26 -13.89
C PRO A 336 -19.82 1.93 -13.67
N GLY A 337 -20.30 1.94 -12.41
CA GLY A 337 -21.63 2.44 -12.05
C GLY A 337 -22.67 1.38 -11.81
N HIS A 338 -22.43 0.15 -12.22
CA HIS A 338 -23.26 -1.00 -11.90
C HIS A 338 -22.76 -1.73 -10.65
N GLN A 339 -23.66 -2.46 -9.97
CA GLN A 339 -23.32 -3.35 -8.86
C GLN A 339 -22.60 -4.57 -9.39
N GLY A 340 -21.42 -4.87 -8.84
CA GLY A 340 -20.58 -5.99 -9.26
C GLY A 340 -19.11 -5.60 -9.34
N ILE A 341 -18.31 -6.43 -9.99
CA ILE A 341 -16.90 -6.17 -10.26
C ILE A 341 -16.79 -5.36 -11.54
N TRP A 342 -16.20 -4.18 -11.46
CA TRP A 342 -16.02 -3.32 -12.62
C TRP A 342 -15.02 -3.92 -13.60
N GLN A 343 -15.34 -3.84 -14.90
CA GLN A 343 -14.48 -4.35 -15.97
C GLN A 343 -13.23 -3.50 -16.22
N GLU A 344 -13.21 -2.25 -15.76
CA GLU A 344 -12.05 -1.38 -15.81
C GLU A 344 -11.50 -1.20 -14.39
N ALA A 345 -10.18 -1.35 -14.22
CA ALA A 345 -9.51 -1.19 -12.93
C ALA A 345 -9.01 0.25 -12.74
N LEU A 346 -8.95 0.71 -11.50
CA LEU A 346 -8.32 1.97 -11.15
C LEU A 346 -6.80 1.85 -11.24
N ARG A 347 -6.20 2.73 -12.02
CA ARG A 347 -4.75 2.81 -12.23
C ARG A 347 -4.07 3.57 -11.08
N THR A 348 -2.75 3.70 -11.15
CA THR A 348 -1.94 4.45 -10.16
C THR A 348 -2.55 5.81 -9.84
N GLY A 349 -2.79 6.07 -8.56
CA GLY A 349 -3.41 7.30 -8.09
C GLY A 349 -3.95 7.21 -6.67
N LYS A 350 -4.55 8.31 -6.23
CA LYS A 350 -5.25 8.39 -4.95
C LYS A 350 -6.73 8.61 -5.22
N TYR A 351 -7.57 7.76 -4.65
CA TYR A 351 -8.99 7.74 -4.95
C TYR A 351 -9.82 7.89 -3.66
N PRO A 352 -10.62 8.96 -3.57
CA PRO A 352 -11.47 9.20 -2.41
C PRO A 352 -12.76 8.38 -2.50
N ILE A 353 -12.64 7.07 -2.48
CA ILE A 353 -13.81 6.18 -2.52
C ILE A 353 -14.21 5.72 -1.12
N ASN A 354 -15.51 5.58 -0.93
CA ASN A 354 -16.06 5.09 0.33
C ASN A 354 -15.88 3.56 0.44
N PRO A 355 -15.03 3.05 1.35
CA PRO A 355 -14.73 1.62 1.44
C PRO A 355 -15.88 0.78 1.98
N ARG A 356 -16.97 1.40 2.46
CA ARG A 356 -18.17 0.69 2.90
C ARG A 356 -19.12 0.33 1.76
N ILE A 357 -18.90 0.92 0.58
CA ILE A 357 -19.73 0.70 -0.62
C ILE A 357 -18.93 0.18 -1.80
N TYR A 358 -17.61 0.38 -1.77
CA TYR A 358 -16.67 -0.10 -2.76
C TYR A 358 -15.55 -0.91 -2.09
N ASP A 359 -15.45 -2.18 -2.40
CA ASP A 359 -14.33 -3.02 -1.99
C ASP A 359 -13.26 -2.99 -3.10
N ALA A 360 -12.08 -2.49 -2.76
CA ALA A 360 -10.97 -2.37 -3.69
C ALA A 360 -9.95 -3.49 -3.44
N LYS A 361 -9.75 -4.34 -4.43
CA LYS A 361 -8.71 -5.38 -4.41
C LYS A 361 -7.51 -4.90 -5.20
N LEU A 362 -6.38 -4.71 -4.52
CA LEU A 362 -5.12 -4.37 -5.14
C LEU A 362 -4.54 -5.59 -5.85
N VAL A 363 -4.19 -5.43 -7.11
CA VAL A 363 -3.57 -6.45 -7.95
C VAL A 363 -2.22 -5.91 -8.43
N LEU A 364 -1.16 -6.67 -8.17
CA LEU A 364 0.17 -6.36 -8.68
C LEU A 364 0.21 -6.63 -10.19
N THR A 365 0.57 -5.61 -10.96
CA THR A 365 0.78 -5.69 -12.42
C THR A 365 2.24 -5.69 -12.81
N SER A 366 3.15 -5.64 -11.84
CA SER A 366 4.56 -5.93 -12.03
C SER A 366 4.79 -7.45 -12.11
N ILE A 367 5.98 -7.87 -12.56
CA ILE A 367 6.34 -9.29 -12.50
C ILE A 367 6.43 -9.71 -11.02
N ILE A 368 5.62 -10.67 -10.65
CA ILE A 368 5.56 -11.24 -9.31
C ILE A 368 6.44 -12.48 -9.27
N LYS A 369 7.39 -12.49 -8.36
CA LYS A 369 8.25 -13.63 -8.08
C LYS A 369 7.67 -14.41 -6.90
N LEU A 370 7.28 -15.64 -7.10
CA LEU A 370 6.77 -16.54 -6.08
C LEU A 370 7.80 -17.65 -5.82
N ASP A 371 8.20 -17.80 -4.58
CA ASP A 371 9.20 -18.78 -4.16
C ASP A 371 8.55 -19.90 -3.33
N TRP A 372 8.74 -21.16 -3.77
CA TRP A 372 8.46 -22.36 -2.99
C TRP A 372 9.75 -22.78 -2.30
N ALA A 373 10.14 -22.04 -1.27
CA ALA A 373 11.36 -22.31 -0.51
C ALA A 373 11.09 -22.11 0.99
N LYS A 374 11.90 -22.74 1.84
CA LYS A 374 11.77 -22.60 3.29
C LYS A 374 12.26 -21.21 3.74
N ASP A 375 11.46 -20.54 4.60
CA ASP A 375 11.81 -19.26 5.24
C ASP A 375 12.11 -18.10 4.26
N VAL A 376 11.60 -18.19 3.04
CA VAL A 376 11.72 -17.12 2.04
C VAL A 376 10.34 -16.52 1.82
N THR A 377 10.22 -15.21 2.03
CA THR A 377 8.98 -14.48 1.78
C THR A 377 9.30 -13.23 0.97
N GLY A 378 8.66 -13.08 -0.18
CA GLY A 378 8.77 -11.87 -0.99
C GLY A 378 8.13 -10.66 -0.28
N ALA A 379 8.55 -9.46 -0.67
CA ALA A 379 8.03 -8.21 -0.09
C ALA A 379 6.50 -8.06 -0.25
N HIS A 380 5.89 -8.77 -1.22
CA HIS A 380 4.45 -8.80 -1.45
C HIS A 380 3.67 -9.75 -0.54
N GLY A 381 4.35 -10.66 0.19
CA GLY A 381 3.76 -11.59 1.15
C GLY A 381 2.85 -12.69 0.56
N LEU A 382 2.71 -12.79 -0.77
CA LEU A 382 1.84 -13.77 -1.41
C LEU A 382 2.38 -15.21 -1.32
N ASP A 383 3.68 -15.36 -1.14
CA ASP A 383 4.41 -16.61 -1.01
C ASP A 383 4.63 -17.08 0.44
N ALA A 384 4.10 -16.34 1.42
CA ALA A 384 4.29 -16.64 2.84
C ALA A 384 3.78 -18.04 3.28
N ARG A 385 2.90 -18.66 2.51
CA ARG A 385 2.35 -19.99 2.75
C ARG A 385 2.88 -21.06 1.80
N LEU A 386 3.78 -20.68 0.89
CA LEU A 386 4.38 -21.62 -0.04
C LEU A 386 5.56 -22.32 0.63
N GLU A 387 5.55 -23.63 0.56
CA GLU A 387 6.60 -24.49 1.11
C GLU A 387 7.30 -25.26 -0.03
N PRO A 388 8.54 -25.71 0.17
CA PRO A 388 9.23 -26.58 -0.79
C PRO A 388 8.35 -27.75 -1.22
N ILE A 389 8.42 -28.11 -2.49
CA ILE A 389 7.61 -29.20 -3.03
C ILE A 389 8.22 -30.52 -2.65
N ILE A 390 7.51 -31.29 -1.86
CA ILE A 390 7.90 -32.64 -1.49
C ILE A 390 7.31 -33.61 -2.52
N ALA A 391 8.19 -34.28 -3.26
CA ALA A 391 7.82 -35.28 -4.26
C ALA A 391 8.59 -36.58 -4.03
N LYS A 392 7.98 -37.72 -4.40
CA LYS A 392 8.55 -39.05 -4.21
C LYS A 392 8.77 -39.70 -5.59
N SER A 393 9.98 -40.21 -5.86
CA SER A 393 10.27 -40.96 -7.10
C SER A 393 9.59 -42.31 -7.13
N ASN A 394 9.57 -42.95 -8.29
CA ASN A 394 9.04 -44.28 -8.48
C ASN A 394 9.73 -45.31 -7.56
N GLU A 395 11.02 -45.14 -7.27
CA GLU A 395 11.83 -46.00 -6.38
C GLU A 395 11.58 -45.73 -4.89
N GLY A 396 10.88 -44.64 -4.56
CA GLY A 396 10.55 -44.27 -3.18
C GLY A 396 11.44 -43.18 -2.56
N PHE A 397 12.40 -42.62 -3.26
CA PHE A 397 13.22 -41.52 -2.78
C PHE A 397 12.41 -40.23 -2.69
N VAL A 398 12.55 -39.51 -1.58
CA VAL A 398 11.84 -38.24 -1.32
C VAL A 398 12.76 -37.07 -1.65
N PHE A 399 12.27 -36.20 -2.52
CA PHE A 399 12.96 -34.97 -2.91
C PHE A 399 12.23 -33.77 -2.26
N SER A 400 12.99 -32.78 -1.79
CA SER A 400 12.51 -31.46 -1.49
C SER A 400 13.01 -30.50 -2.57
N ILE A 401 12.09 -29.84 -3.25
CA ILE A 401 12.38 -29.04 -4.44
C ILE A 401 12.00 -27.60 -4.16
N ASP A 402 12.97 -26.73 -4.25
CA ASP A 402 12.77 -25.29 -4.22
C ASP A 402 12.49 -24.80 -5.63
N LEU A 403 11.36 -24.15 -5.80
CA LEU A 403 10.86 -23.68 -7.08
C LEU A 403 10.60 -22.17 -7.05
N GLN A 404 10.87 -21.53 -8.17
CA GLN A 404 10.50 -20.13 -8.39
C GLN A 404 9.61 -20.03 -9.62
N VAL A 405 8.48 -19.35 -9.47
CA VAL A 405 7.57 -19.05 -10.57
C VAL A 405 7.43 -17.54 -10.73
N LEU A 406 7.62 -17.06 -11.94
CA LEU A 406 7.41 -15.67 -12.32
C LEU A 406 6.07 -15.55 -13.06
N ILE A 407 5.17 -14.75 -12.50
CA ILE A 407 3.87 -14.47 -13.10
C ILE A 407 3.70 -12.97 -13.35
N HIS A 408 2.85 -12.65 -14.32
CA HIS A 408 2.48 -11.29 -14.65
C HIS A 408 0.97 -11.23 -14.89
N VAL A 409 0.30 -10.30 -14.23
CA VAL A 409 -1.12 -10.00 -14.45
C VAL A 409 -1.21 -8.70 -15.21
N PRO A 410 -1.62 -8.70 -16.50
CA PRO A 410 -1.87 -7.47 -17.24
C PRO A 410 -2.93 -6.61 -16.55
N ASP A 411 -2.78 -5.29 -16.58
CA ASP A 411 -3.72 -4.34 -15.97
C ASP A 411 -5.15 -4.51 -16.48
N THR A 412 -5.30 -4.78 -17.78
CA THR A 412 -6.59 -5.03 -18.44
C THR A 412 -7.28 -6.33 -18.00
N ASN A 413 -6.49 -7.32 -17.58
CA ASN A 413 -7.00 -8.64 -17.21
C ASN A 413 -7.25 -8.74 -15.68
N ALA A 414 -6.72 -7.81 -14.89
CA ALA A 414 -6.85 -7.83 -13.43
C ALA A 414 -8.32 -7.96 -12.93
N PRO A 415 -9.32 -7.26 -13.51
CA PRO A 415 -10.72 -7.45 -13.11
C PRO A 415 -11.23 -8.87 -13.38
N ARG A 416 -10.84 -9.48 -14.50
CA ARG A 416 -11.23 -10.85 -14.88
C ARG A 416 -10.62 -11.85 -13.89
N VAL A 417 -9.32 -11.71 -13.60
CA VAL A 417 -8.64 -12.57 -12.62
C VAL A 417 -9.33 -12.51 -11.27
N ILE A 418 -9.60 -11.30 -10.75
CA ILE A 418 -10.28 -11.15 -9.45
C ILE A 418 -11.71 -11.68 -9.48
N SER A 419 -12.41 -11.52 -10.59
CA SER A 419 -13.77 -12.08 -10.73
C SER A 419 -13.79 -13.61 -10.67
N MET A 420 -12.73 -14.28 -11.16
CA MET A 420 -12.62 -15.74 -11.15
C MET A 420 -12.13 -16.29 -9.80
N VAL A 421 -11.14 -15.64 -9.19
CA VAL A 421 -10.45 -16.21 -8.00
C VAL A 421 -10.73 -15.46 -6.69
N GLY A 422 -11.29 -14.27 -6.77
CA GLY A 422 -11.64 -13.44 -5.61
C GLY A 422 -10.49 -12.60 -5.05
N SER A 423 -9.27 -13.12 -4.97
CA SER A 423 -8.09 -12.40 -4.51
C SER A 423 -6.80 -12.99 -5.07
N MET A 424 -5.69 -12.21 -5.02
CA MET A 424 -4.37 -12.69 -5.41
C MET A 424 -3.85 -13.80 -4.49
N GLU A 425 -4.19 -13.76 -3.22
CA GLU A 425 -3.84 -14.81 -2.26
C GLU A 425 -4.50 -16.15 -2.62
N ASN A 426 -5.78 -16.14 -3.02
CA ASN A 426 -6.48 -17.33 -3.48
C ASN A 426 -5.87 -17.88 -4.77
N LEU A 427 -5.50 -17.01 -5.70
CA LEU A 427 -4.80 -17.41 -6.91
C LEU A 427 -3.54 -18.21 -6.59
N VAL A 428 -2.70 -17.69 -5.70
CA VAL A 428 -1.43 -18.32 -5.34
C VAL A 428 -1.66 -19.59 -4.53
N ASN A 429 -2.47 -19.53 -3.48
CA ASN A 429 -2.60 -20.62 -2.51
C ASN A 429 -3.50 -21.77 -3.00
N GLU A 430 -4.53 -21.48 -3.79
CA GLU A 430 -5.49 -22.51 -4.20
C GLU A 430 -5.25 -22.98 -5.64
N VAL A 431 -4.99 -22.05 -6.57
CA VAL A 431 -4.83 -22.41 -7.98
C VAL A 431 -3.39 -22.79 -8.28
N LEU A 432 -2.45 -21.89 -8.01
CA LEU A 432 -1.07 -22.06 -8.44
C LEU A 432 -0.35 -23.11 -7.59
N GLN A 433 -0.50 -23.11 -6.28
CA GLN A 433 0.08 -24.12 -5.40
C GLN A 433 -0.39 -25.52 -5.75
N ALA A 434 -1.69 -25.70 -6.04
CA ALA A 434 -2.24 -26.98 -6.44
C ALA A 434 -1.70 -27.43 -7.82
N ALA A 435 -1.67 -26.53 -8.80
CA ALA A 435 -1.19 -26.83 -10.15
C ALA A 435 0.30 -27.24 -10.13
N VAL A 436 1.13 -26.44 -9.47
CA VAL A 436 2.57 -26.69 -9.36
C VAL A 436 2.86 -27.95 -8.54
N GLY A 437 2.27 -28.07 -7.36
CA GLY A 437 2.52 -29.21 -6.48
C GLY A 437 2.10 -30.55 -7.08
N ASN A 438 0.95 -30.60 -7.75
CA ASN A 438 0.47 -31.82 -8.40
C ASN A 438 1.33 -32.20 -9.61
N LEU A 439 1.71 -31.22 -10.42
CA LEU A 439 2.58 -31.47 -11.58
C LEU A 439 3.90 -32.11 -11.15
N PHE A 440 4.61 -31.52 -10.18
CA PHE A 440 5.92 -32.04 -9.77
C PHE A 440 5.79 -33.40 -9.07
N ARG A 441 4.76 -33.62 -8.25
CA ARG A 441 4.51 -34.93 -7.64
C ARG A 441 4.21 -36.02 -8.68
N ASP A 442 3.39 -35.69 -9.68
CA ASP A 442 3.04 -36.62 -10.76
C ASP A 442 4.27 -36.95 -11.63
N ARG A 443 5.01 -35.93 -12.06
CA ARG A 443 6.19 -36.11 -12.91
C ARG A 443 7.31 -36.88 -12.24
N ILE A 444 7.63 -36.53 -11.01
CA ILE A 444 8.68 -37.20 -10.24
C ILE A 444 8.25 -38.60 -9.83
N GLY A 445 6.96 -38.76 -9.48
CA GLY A 445 6.41 -40.09 -9.15
C GLY A 445 6.44 -41.11 -10.29
N GLY A 446 6.42 -40.59 -11.53
CA GLY A 446 6.49 -41.42 -12.74
C GLY A 446 7.89 -41.73 -13.23
N MET A 447 8.97 -41.21 -12.60
CA MET A 447 10.36 -41.40 -13.09
C MET A 447 11.31 -41.86 -11.98
N GLU A 448 12.43 -42.44 -12.39
CA GLU A 448 13.53 -42.82 -11.50
C GLU A 448 14.28 -41.56 -11.00
N ALA A 449 14.78 -41.64 -9.78
CA ALA A 449 15.51 -40.55 -9.14
C ALA A 449 16.70 -40.06 -9.98
N ILE A 450 17.46 -40.97 -10.56
CA ILE A 450 18.60 -40.66 -11.42
C ILE A 450 18.17 -39.96 -12.71
N THR A 451 17.08 -40.42 -13.30
CA THR A 451 16.51 -39.84 -14.52
C THR A 451 16.06 -38.40 -14.27
N PHE A 452 15.44 -38.12 -13.13
CA PHE A 452 15.07 -36.76 -12.74
C PHE A 452 16.29 -35.83 -12.66
N ILE A 453 17.39 -36.29 -12.02
CA ILE A 453 18.61 -35.50 -11.90
C ILE A 453 19.20 -35.16 -13.27
N GLN A 454 19.23 -36.13 -14.18
CA GLN A 454 19.78 -35.95 -15.52
C GLN A 454 18.90 -35.12 -16.45
N THR A 455 17.57 -35.16 -16.24
CA THR A 455 16.59 -34.51 -17.12
C THR A 455 15.90 -33.30 -16.45
N ARG A 456 16.50 -32.76 -15.38
CA ARG A 456 15.95 -31.63 -14.60
C ARG A 456 15.52 -30.47 -15.49
N GLN A 457 16.34 -30.11 -16.49
CA GLN A 457 16.03 -29.02 -17.42
C GLN A 457 14.77 -29.32 -18.24
N LYS A 458 14.62 -30.54 -18.72
CA LYS A 458 13.43 -30.95 -19.48
C LYS A 458 12.17 -30.93 -18.62
N VAL A 459 12.27 -31.39 -17.38
CA VAL A 459 11.15 -31.32 -16.43
C VAL A 459 10.77 -29.87 -16.15
N GLN A 460 11.74 -28.96 -16.06
CA GLN A 460 11.46 -27.51 -15.90
C GLN A 460 10.74 -26.92 -17.13
N GLU A 461 11.14 -27.27 -18.35
CA GLU A 461 10.51 -26.83 -19.59
C GLU A 461 9.05 -27.35 -19.71
N GLU A 462 8.84 -28.62 -19.35
CA GLU A 462 7.52 -29.24 -19.29
C GLU A 462 6.64 -28.55 -18.21
N ALA A 463 7.23 -28.24 -17.05
CA ALA A 463 6.54 -27.52 -15.98
C ALA A 463 6.14 -26.10 -16.42
N PHE A 464 7.04 -25.39 -17.10
CA PHE A 464 6.72 -24.07 -17.65
C PHE A 464 5.53 -24.15 -18.61
N SER A 465 5.55 -25.07 -19.58
CA SER A 465 4.48 -25.21 -20.57
C SER A 465 3.14 -25.57 -19.93
N TYR A 466 3.13 -26.47 -18.95
CA TYR A 466 1.93 -26.87 -18.23
C TYR A 466 1.35 -25.73 -17.39
N ILE A 467 2.19 -25.06 -16.59
CA ILE A 467 1.78 -23.95 -15.72
C ILE A 467 1.30 -22.78 -16.58
N GLN A 468 1.98 -22.49 -17.70
CA GLN A 468 1.55 -21.47 -18.66
C GLN A 468 0.15 -21.78 -19.20
N GLY A 469 -0.11 -23.03 -19.62
CA GLY A 469 -1.43 -23.45 -20.10
C GLY A 469 -2.51 -23.32 -19.02
N LYS A 470 -2.18 -23.69 -17.77
CA LYS A 470 -3.12 -23.57 -16.65
C LYS A 470 -3.39 -22.14 -16.25
N LEU A 471 -2.38 -21.29 -16.16
CA LEU A 471 -2.56 -19.88 -15.81
C LEU A 471 -3.22 -19.06 -16.94
N ALA A 472 -3.05 -19.47 -18.19
CA ALA A 472 -3.76 -18.86 -19.32
C ALA A 472 -5.29 -19.01 -19.21
N GLU A 473 -5.81 -20.09 -18.58
CA GLU A 473 -7.22 -20.26 -18.27
C GLU A 473 -7.76 -19.13 -17.34
N TYR A 474 -6.88 -18.53 -16.53
CA TYR A 474 -7.16 -17.42 -15.63
C TYR A 474 -6.68 -16.07 -16.18
N GLU A 475 -6.29 -16.02 -17.47
CA GLU A 475 -5.78 -14.83 -18.14
C GLU A 475 -4.51 -14.22 -17.51
N ILE A 476 -3.66 -15.08 -16.95
CA ILE A 476 -2.40 -14.73 -16.29
C ILE A 476 -1.23 -15.22 -17.15
N GLU A 477 -0.23 -14.37 -17.31
CA GLU A 477 0.97 -14.67 -18.06
C GLU A 477 2.04 -15.32 -17.15
N THR A 478 2.49 -16.50 -17.52
CA THR A 478 3.67 -17.12 -16.90
C THR A 478 4.91 -16.63 -17.62
N ARG A 479 5.82 -15.97 -16.89
CA ARG A 479 7.08 -15.45 -17.43
C ARG A 479 8.26 -16.41 -17.27
N GLY A 480 8.20 -17.30 -16.28
CA GLY A 480 9.24 -18.29 -16.05
C GLY A 480 8.88 -19.25 -14.93
N VAL A 481 9.44 -20.44 -15.00
CA VAL A 481 9.39 -21.46 -13.95
C VAL A 481 10.81 -22.00 -13.81
N TYR A 482 11.38 -21.92 -12.63
CA TYR A 482 12.77 -22.27 -12.38
C TYR A 482 12.88 -23.17 -11.17
N ILE A 483 13.54 -24.33 -11.34
CA ILE A 483 13.92 -25.19 -10.22
C ILE A 483 15.22 -24.59 -9.64
N GLN A 484 15.16 -24.03 -8.44
CA GLN A 484 16.31 -23.39 -7.79
C GLN A 484 17.23 -24.42 -7.16
N ASP A 485 16.73 -25.15 -6.19
CA ASP A 485 17.48 -26.20 -5.51
C ASP A 485 16.68 -27.49 -5.42
N VAL A 486 17.40 -28.60 -5.27
CA VAL A 486 16.82 -29.93 -5.07
C VAL A 486 17.59 -30.59 -3.96
N ILE A 487 16.97 -30.79 -2.83
CA ILE A 487 17.56 -31.51 -1.71
C ILE A 487 17.32 -33.00 -1.91
N TYR A 488 18.41 -33.73 -2.07
CA TYR A 488 18.42 -35.18 -2.28
C TYR A 488 18.48 -35.91 -0.94
N PRO A 489 17.82 -37.06 -0.78
CA PRO A 489 18.00 -37.89 0.40
C PRO A 489 19.42 -38.45 0.47
N ASP A 490 20.03 -38.50 1.67
CA ASP A 490 21.40 -38.92 1.90
C ASP A 490 21.70 -40.33 1.34
N GLN A 491 20.71 -41.20 1.38
CA GLN A 491 20.80 -42.54 0.82
C GLN A 491 21.07 -42.52 -0.70
N LEU A 492 20.37 -41.61 -1.43
CA LEU A 492 20.57 -41.47 -2.87
C LEU A 492 21.95 -40.89 -3.18
N VAL A 493 22.37 -39.88 -2.42
CA VAL A 493 23.70 -39.28 -2.57
C VAL A 493 24.79 -40.31 -2.36
N THR A 494 24.66 -41.18 -1.36
CA THR A 494 25.60 -42.29 -1.10
C THR A 494 25.66 -43.28 -2.28
N VAL A 495 24.50 -43.71 -2.80
CA VAL A 495 24.42 -44.63 -3.94
C VAL A 495 25.00 -44.02 -5.21
N LEU A 496 24.70 -42.74 -5.48
CA LEU A 496 25.27 -42.03 -6.65
C LEU A 496 26.77 -41.89 -6.55
N THR A 497 27.29 -41.55 -5.36
CA THR A 497 28.73 -41.44 -5.11
C THR A 497 29.42 -42.80 -5.31
N GLN A 498 28.87 -43.89 -4.77
CA GLN A 498 29.39 -45.24 -4.96
C GLN A 498 29.35 -45.66 -6.43
N ARG A 499 28.27 -45.34 -7.17
CA ARG A 499 28.17 -45.65 -8.60
C ARG A 499 29.19 -44.87 -9.42
N GLU A 500 29.38 -43.58 -9.12
CA GLU A 500 30.37 -42.76 -9.82
C GLU A 500 31.80 -43.23 -9.54
N VAL A 501 32.10 -43.54 -8.28
CA VAL A 501 33.38 -44.15 -7.91
C VAL A 501 33.61 -45.47 -8.66
N ALA A 502 32.61 -46.38 -8.72
CA ALA A 502 32.68 -47.61 -9.45
C ALA A 502 32.86 -47.40 -10.97
N HIS A 503 32.19 -46.39 -11.54
CA HIS A 503 32.34 -46.01 -12.94
C HIS A 503 33.76 -45.49 -13.25
N GLN A 504 34.31 -44.63 -12.39
CA GLN A 504 35.68 -44.13 -12.50
C GLN A 504 36.71 -45.26 -12.31
N GLU A 505 36.46 -46.20 -11.42
CA GLU A 505 37.30 -47.40 -11.27
C GLU A 505 37.29 -48.23 -12.55
N VAL A 506 36.12 -48.49 -13.16
CA VAL A 506 36.02 -49.22 -14.42
C VAL A 506 36.75 -48.52 -15.56
N GLU A 507 36.61 -47.17 -15.66
CA GLU A 507 37.38 -46.41 -16.65
C GLU A 507 38.89 -46.43 -16.38
N THR A 508 39.26 -46.31 -15.12
CA THR A 508 40.68 -46.43 -14.71
C THR A 508 41.24 -47.80 -15.04
N PHE A 509 40.49 -48.90 -14.78
CA PHE A 509 40.88 -50.24 -15.16
C PHE A 509 40.97 -50.43 -16.67
N LYS A 510 40.06 -49.85 -17.47
CA LYS A 510 40.13 -49.82 -18.92
C LYS A 510 41.40 -49.11 -19.41
N MET A 511 41.70 -47.94 -18.87
CA MET A 511 42.92 -47.19 -19.19
C MET A 511 44.20 -47.97 -18.80
N GLN A 512 44.19 -48.56 -17.61
CA GLN A 512 45.31 -49.40 -17.15
C GLN A 512 45.51 -50.63 -18.04
N LYS A 513 44.41 -51.29 -18.42
CA LYS A 513 44.48 -52.42 -19.35
C LYS A 513 45.00 -51.98 -20.69
N GLN A 514 44.52 -50.88 -21.27
CA GLN A 514 45.07 -50.37 -22.54
C GLN A 514 46.54 -49.98 -22.42
N ALA A 515 46.96 -49.41 -21.31
CA ALA A 515 48.36 -49.07 -21.06
C ALA A 515 49.22 -50.34 -20.91
N GLN A 516 48.71 -51.42 -20.27
CA GLN A 516 49.40 -52.71 -20.19
C GLN A 516 49.46 -53.39 -21.54
N ASP A 517 48.35 -53.37 -22.31
CA ASP A 517 48.34 -53.94 -23.67
C ASP A 517 49.35 -53.22 -24.57
N GLN A 518 49.43 -51.89 -24.50
CA GLN A 518 50.44 -51.09 -25.18
C GLN A 518 51.87 -51.41 -24.72
N ARG A 519 52.08 -51.65 -23.42
CA ARG A 519 53.38 -52.07 -22.88
C ARG A 519 53.78 -53.43 -23.39
N ILE A 520 52.86 -54.39 -23.40
CA ILE A 520 53.09 -55.76 -23.95
C ILE A 520 53.41 -55.64 -25.42
N GLU A 521 52.74 -54.82 -26.20
CA GLU A 521 53.00 -54.60 -27.62
C GLU A 521 54.34 -53.90 -27.84
N THR A 522 54.69 -52.93 -26.98
CA THR A 522 55.99 -52.26 -27.00
C THR A 522 57.14 -53.21 -26.63
N GLU A 523 56.94 -54.08 -25.62
CA GLU A 523 57.91 -55.07 -25.24
C GLU A 523 58.11 -56.21 -26.33
N LYS A 524 56.97 -56.61 -26.96
CA LYS A 524 57.02 -57.48 -28.11
C LYS A 524 57.75 -56.81 -29.29
N ALA A 525 57.48 -55.54 -29.57
CA ALA A 525 58.18 -54.80 -30.60
C ALA A 525 59.66 -54.60 -30.26
N ARG A 526 59.99 -54.34 -28.99
CA ARG A 526 61.40 -54.32 -28.53
C ARG A 526 62.09 -55.67 -28.66
N GLY A 527 61.39 -56.75 -28.27
CA GLY A 527 61.92 -58.13 -28.40
C GLY A 527 62.18 -58.55 -29.86
N THR A 528 61.23 -58.19 -30.75
CA THR A 528 61.40 -58.43 -32.19
C THR A 528 62.42 -57.50 -32.81
N ALA A 529 62.50 -56.20 -32.36
CA ALA A 529 63.57 -55.32 -32.81
C ALA A 529 64.94 -55.77 -32.31
N GLY A 530 65.04 -56.30 -31.08
CA GLY A 530 66.24 -56.88 -30.53
C GLY A 530 66.73 -58.11 -31.34
N MET A 531 65.80 -58.99 -31.68
CA MET A 531 66.15 -60.14 -32.55
C MET A 531 66.52 -59.68 -33.96
N GLN A 532 65.88 -58.69 -34.54
CA GLN A 532 66.26 -58.13 -35.82
C GLN A 532 67.60 -57.39 -35.78
N VAL A 533 67.91 -56.72 -34.68
CA VAL A 533 69.22 -56.09 -34.48
C VAL A 533 70.35 -57.14 -34.39
N ASP A 534 70.11 -58.27 -33.76
CA ASP A 534 71.07 -59.31 -33.65
C ASP A 534 71.24 -60.09 -34.99
N LEU A 535 70.15 -60.23 -35.75
CA LEU A 535 70.23 -60.72 -37.14
C LEU A 535 70.87 -59.73 -38.10
N ALA A 536 70.59 -58.39 -37.88
CA ALA A 536 71.23 -57.31 -38.66
C ALA A 536 72.73 -57.18 -38.33
N LYS A 537 73.14 -57.35 -37.06
CA LYS A 537 74.56 -57.38 -36.67
C LYS A 537 75.34 -58.57 -37.32
N ALA A 538 74.68 -59.69 -37.48
CA ALA A 538 75.30 -60.87 -38.20
C ALA A 538 75.40 -60.63 -39.72
N LYS A 539 74.46 -59.84 -40.32
CA LYS A 539 74.53 -59.50 -41.77
C LYS A 539 75.34 -58.23 -42.05
N VAL A 540 75.44 -57.30 -41.12
CA VAL A 540 76.05 -55.97 -41.29
C VAL A 540 77.56 -56.02 -41.07
N GLY A 541 78.10 -57.16 -40.65
CA GLY A 541 79.57 -57.37 -40.66
C GLY A 541 80.23 -57.28 -42.08
N VAL A 542 79.43 -57.33 -43.11
CA VAL A 542 79.95 -57.35 -44.51
C VAL A 542 79.66 -56.04 -45.27
N ASP A 543 78.56 -55.28 -44.88
CA ASP A 543 78.13 -54.04 -45.65
C ASP A 543 78.50 -52.71 -45.00
N ILE A 544 79.24 -52.75 -43.87
CA ILE A 544 79.48 -51.50 -43.09
C ILE A 544 80.50 -50.56 -43.73
N GLN A 545 81.22 -50.98 -44.70
CA GLN A 545 82.25 -50.05 -45.29
C GLN A 545 81.77 -49.22 -46.50
N THR A 546 80.65 -49.54 -47.11
CA THR A 546 80.19 -48.87 -48.30
C THR A 546 79.06 -47.80 -48.05
N ASN A 547 78.32 -47.95 -46.96
CA ASN A 547 77.17 -47.04 -46.73
C ASN A 547 77.38 -45.94 -45.70
N ARG A 548 78.60 -45.78 -45.13
CA ARG A 548 78.88 -44.76 -44.13
C ARG A 548 78.98 -43.34 -44.71
N THR A 549 79.13 -43.20 -45.99
CA THR A 549 79.20 -41.86 -46.62
C THR A 549 77.88 -41.35 -47.14
N GLU A 550 76.92 -42.19 -47.47
CA GLU A 550 75.58 -41.76 -47.92
C GLU A 550 74.58 -41.45 -46.77
N ALA A 551 74.73 -42.15 -45.64
CA ALA A 551 73.83 -41.93 -44.49
C ALA A 551 74.02 -40.58 -43.81
N ARG A 552 75.27 -40.07 -43.77
CA ARG A 552 75.53 -38.72 -43.14
C ARG A 552 75.01 -37.55 -43.94
N MET A 553 74.82 -37.69 -45.25
CA MET A 553 74.23 -36.56 -46.03
C MET A 553 72.74 -36.48 -45.98
N LYS A 554 72.00 -37.58 -45.76
CA LYS A 554 70.53 -37.60 -45.63
C LYS A 554 70.03 -37.25 -44.22
N GLU A 555 70.82 -37.59 -43.23
CA GLU A 555 70.48 -37.21 -41.81
C GLU A 555 70.53 -35.73 -41.57
N ALA A 556 71.55 -35.07 -42.15
CA ALA A 556 71.64 -33.60 -42.05
C ALA A 556 70.56 -32.81 -42.81
N GLN A 557 70.00 -33.42 -43.89
CA GLN A 557 68.85 -32.79 -44.61
C GLN A 557 67.49 -33.01 -43.91
N GLY A 558 67.34 -34.17 -43.25
CA GLY A 558 66.08 -34.44 -42.47
C GLY A 558 65.95 -33.60 -41.22
N GLU A 559 67.08 -33.39 -40.52
CA GLU A 559 67.05 -32.55 -39.28
C GLU A 559 66.82 -31.09 -39.57
N ALA A 560 67.37 -30.56 -40.69
CA ALA A 560 67.15 -29.21 -41.10
C ALA A 560 65.64 -28.92 -41.48
N ALA A 561 64.99 -29.86 -42.18
CA ALA A 561 63.58 -29.74 -42.56
C ALA A 561 62.62 -29.85 -41.35
N TYR A 562 62.94 -30.68 -40.36
CA TYR A 562 62.15 -30.83 -39.16
C TYR A 562 62.22 -29.59 -38.27
N ILE A 563 63.34 -28.97 -38.11
CA ILE A 563 63.51 -27.76 -37.33
C ILE A 563 62.83 -26.59 -38.01
N GLU A 564 62.85 -26.49 -39.34
CA GLU A 564 62.19 -25.43 -40.10
C GLU A 564 60.65 -25.55 -40.03
N GLN A 565 60.09 -26.77 -40.18
CA GLN A 565 58.61 -26.95 -40.06
C GLN A 565 58.07 -26.77 -38.67
N THR A 566 58.73 -27.24 -37.62
CA THR A 566 58.33 -27.04 -36.25
C THR A 566 58.45 -25.59 -35.76
N GLY A 567 59.48 -24.90 -36.23
CA GLY A 567 59.71 -23.49 -35.94
C GLY A 567 58.64 -22.58 -36.57
N THR A 568 58.26 -22.88 -37.83
CA THR A 568 57.19 -22.09 -38.52
C THR A 568 55.84 -22.35 -37.97
N ALA A 569 55.46 -23.58 -37.56
CA ALA A 569 54.20 -23.94 -36.95
C ALA A 569 54.02 -23.29 -35.58
N ARG A 570 55.06 -23.33 -34.72
CA ARG A 570 55.04 -22.63 -33.42
C ARG A 570 55.00 -21.13 -33.54
N GLY A 571 55.70 -20.57 -34.58
CA GLY A 571 55.66 -19.16 -34.85
C GLY A 571 54.28 -18.65 -35.33
N ALA A 572 53.54 -19.45 -36.07
CA ALA A 572 52.17 -19.17 -36.49
C ALA A 572 51.17 -19.24 -35.35
N GLU A 573 51.29 -20.25 -34.47
CA GLU A 573 50.44 -20.43 -33.28
C GLU A 573 50.61 -19.23 -32.31
N VAL A 574 51.82 -18.89 -31.97
CA VAL A 574 52.10 -17.75 -31.07
C VAL A 574 51.63 -16.42 -31.68
N ARG A 575 51.74 -16.30 -33.01
CA ARG A 575 51.27 -15.07 -33.69
C ARG A 575 49.73 -15.00 -33.74
N ALA A 576 49.06 -16.14 -33.96
CA ALA A 576 47.58 -16.23 -33.95
C ALA A 576 47.01 -15.91 -32.57
N VAL A 577 47.58 -16.51 -31.51
CA VAL A 577 47.17 -16.25 -30.12
C VAL A 577 47.50 -14.79 -29.72
N GLY A 578 48.64 -14.30 -30.13
CA GLY A 578 49.04 -12.91 -29.88
C GLY A 578 48.09 -11.89 -30.54
N LEU A 579 47.72 -12.09 -31.81
CA LEU A 579 46.78 -11.25 -32.53
C LEU A 579 45.37 -11.28 -31.95
N ALA A 580 44.88 -12.48 -31.61
CA ALA A 580 43.56 -12.64 -30.97
C ALA A 580 43.48 -11.93 -29.61
N ASN A 581 44.53 -12.04 -28.82
CA ASN A 581 44.62 -11.34 -27.53
C ASN A 581 44.74 -9.82 -27.70
N ALA A 582 45.53 -9.37 -28.68
CA ALA A 582 45.68 -7.93 -28.97
C ALA A 582 44.37 -7.30 -29.44
N GLU A 583 43.63 -7.96 -30.30
CA GLU A 583 42.31 -7.53 -30.78
C GLU A 583 41.24 -7.51 -29.66
N ALA A 584 41.28 -8.49 -28.77
CA ALA A 584 40.43 -8.53 -27.57
C ALA A 584 40.75 -7.37 -26.62
N TYR A 585 42.04 -7.08 -26.40
CA TYR A 585 42.46 -5.93 -25.56
C TYR A 585 42.12 -4.58 -26.21
N GLU A 586 42.26 -4.46 -27.51
CA GLU A 586 41.93 -3.24 -28.23
C GLU A 586 40.43 -2.91 -28.16
N ARG A 587 39.57 -3.91 -28.34
CA ARG A 587 38.11 -3.77 -28.17
C ARG A 587 37.74 -3.47 -26.72
N GLN A 588 38.41 -4.04 -25.77
CA GLN A 588 38.20 -3.80 -24.34
C GLN A 588 38.67 -2.38 -23.94
N VAL A 589 39.78 -1.91 -24.47
CA VAL A 589 40.26 -0.54 -24.28
C VAL A 589 39.37 0.47 -24.99
N GLY A 590 38.82 0.11 -26.16
CA GLY A 590 37.86 0.97 -26.90
C GLY A 590 36.51 1.12 -26.15
N ALA A 591 36.07 0.09 -25.47
CA ALA A 591 34.79 0.12 -24.75
C ALA A 591 34.88 0.73 -23.35
N LEU A 592 35.98 0.55 -22.64
CA LEU A 592 36.10 0.87 -21.21
C LEU A 592 37.18 1.95 -20.93
N GLY A 593 38.04 2.26 -21.89
CA GLY A 593 39.19 3.13 -21.69
C GLY A 593 40.40 2.44 -21.08
N LYS A 594 41.58 3.04 -21.18
CA LYS A 594 42.86 2.42 -20.77
C LYS A 594 42.94 2.07 -19.29
N GLY A 595 42.41 2.90 -18.38
CA GLY A 595 42.46 2.69 -16.93
C GLY A 595 41.56 1.55 -16.45
N PRO A 596 40.27 1.56 -16.77
CA PRO A 596 39.33 0.50 -16.39
C PRO A 596 39.69 -0.86 -17.00
N THR A 597 40.24 -0.89 -18.22
CA THR A 597 40.68 -2.14 -18.86
C THR A 597 41.87 -2.77 -18.12
N ALA A 598 42.82 -1.95 -17.65
CA ALA A 598 43.92 -2.44 -16.85
C ALA A 598 43.43 -3.04 -15.51
N LEU A 599 42.44 -2.42 -14.90
CA LEU A 599 41.84 -2.91 -13.64
C LEU A 599 41.10 -4.25 -13.84
N VAL A 600 40.30 -4.37 -14.90
CA VAL A 600 39.56 -5.60 -15.23
C VAL A 600 40.52 -6.75 -15.51
N ASN A 601 41.61 -6.49 -16.24
CA ASN A 601 42.58 -7.51 -16.55
C ASN A 601 43.43 -7.93 -15.33
N ALA A 602 43.72 -6.98 -14.43
CA ALA A 602 44.38 -7.28 -13.15
C ALA A 602 43.49 -8.16 -12.25
N VAL A 603 42.18 -7.81 -12.15
CA VAL A 603 41.21 -8.60 -11.38
C VAL A 603 41.01 -10.00 -12.00
N LYS A 604 40.99 -10.11 -13.34
CA LYS A 604 40.86 -11.36 -14.05
C LYS A 604 42.11 -12.25 -13.88
N ALA A 605 43.29 -11.68 -13.89
CA ALA A 605 44.53 -12.40 -13.59
C ALA A 605 44.60 -12.93 -12.16
N LEU A 606 44.06 -12.14 -11.20
CA LEU A 606 43.97 -12.55 -9.81
C LEU A 606 42.90 -13.62 -9.57
N SER A 607 41.81 -13.63 -10.33
CA SER A 607 40.75 -14.65 -10.23
C SER A 607 41.19 -16.02 -10.75
N VAL A 608 42.04 -16.05 -11.76
CA VAL A 608 42.62 -17.30 -12.29
C VAL A 608 43.64 -17.90 -11.31
N GLY A 609 44.26 -17.06 -10.48
CA GLY A 609 45.28 -17.49 -9.50
C GLY A 609 44.71 -17.97 -8.15
N ASN A 610 43.41 -18.08 -7.99
CA ASN A 610 42.74 -18.54 -6.76
C ASN A 610 43.16 -17.76 -5.50
N VAL A 611 43.36 -16.44 -5.63
CA VAL A 611 43.75 -15.56 -4.54
C VAL A 611 42.51 -14.99 -3.89
N ALA A 612 42.29 -15.30 -2.62
CA ALA A 612 41.16 -14.74 -1.84
C ALA A 612 41.34 -13.24 -1.65
N PHE A 613 40.40 -12.46 -2.18
CA PHE A 613 40.35 -11.00 -2.09
C PHE A 613 39.57 -10.57 -0.86
N VAL A 614 40.20 -10.67 0.31
CA VAL A 614 39.64 -10.05 1.51
C VAL A 614 40.73 -9.20 2.15
N PRO A 615 40.65 -7.90 2.10
CA PRO A 615 41.64 -7.06 2.79
C PRO A 615 41.48 -7.19 4.30
N LYS A 616 42.56 -7.49 4.97
CA LYS A 616 42.64 -7.59 6.45
C LYS A 616 42.49 -6.26 7.17
N ILE A 617 42.53 -5.16 6.46
CA ILE A 617 42.39 -3.82 7.03
C ILE A 617 41.63 -2.92 6.09
N LEU A 618 40.47 -2.41 6.55
CA LEU A 618 39.73 -1.38 5.89
C LEU A 618 40.08 -0.04 6.55
N VAL A 619 40.85 0.80 5.88
CA VAL A 619 41.09 2.17 6.32
C VAL A 619 40.06 3.08 5.63
N LEU A 620 39.04 3.48 6.36
CA LEU A 620 38.10 4.53 5.97
C LEU A 620 38.71 5.90 6.34
N GLY A 621 39.33 6.51 5.37
CA GLY A 621 39.77 7.89 5.48
C GLY A 621 39.55 8.64 4.17
N GLY A 622 38.79 9.74 4.22
CA GLY A 622 38.15 10.43 3.15
C GLY A 622 39.01 10.97 2.03
N GLY A 623 38.42 11.06 0.89
CA GLY A 623 38.66 12.07 -0.14
C GLY A 623 39.65 11.73 -1.21
N GLY A 624 39.17 11.36 -2.39
CA GLY A 624 39.93 11.48 -3.64
C GLY A 624 40.26 10.15 -4.29
N ASN A 625 39.95 10.11 -5.56
CA ASN A 625 40.04 9.00 -6.51
C ASN A 625 41.43 8.40 -6.74
N GLN A 626 42.39 8.65 -5.87
CA GLN A 626 43.78 8.17 -5.99
C GLN A 626 44.13 7.00 -5.05
N GLY A 627 43.34 6.77 -3.98
CA GLY A 627 43.69 5.78 -2.96
C GLY A 627 43.57 4.30 -3.36
N ILE A 628 42.81 3.99 -4.40
CA ILE A 628 42.62 2.59 -4.84
C ILE A 628 43.80 2.10 -5.68
N LEU A 629 44.43 2.95 -6.45
CA LEU A 629 45.59 2.61 -7.26
C LEU A 629 46.87 2.42 -6.45
N GLU A 630 47.04 3.20 -5.35
CA GLU A 630 48.19 3.07 -4.46
C GLU A 630 48.08 1.83 -3.54
N SER A 631 46.87 1.48 -3.11
CA SER A 631 46.66 0.27 -2.31
C SER A 631 46.83 -1.03 -3.14
N LEU A 632 46.46 -0.99 -4.41
CA LEU A 632 46.72 -2.10 -5.35
C LEU A 632 48.22 -2.22 -5.71
N GLY A 633 48.91 -1.11 -5.81
CA GLY A 633 50.35 -1.06 -6.06
C GLY A 633 51.18 -1.65 -4.90
N SER A 634 50.81 -1.35 -3.67
CA SER A 634 51.46 -1.90 -2.48
C SER A 634 51.19 -3.40 -2.31
N LEU A 635 49.99 -3.90 -2.66
CA LEU A 635 49.66 -5.33 -2.60
C LEU A 635 50.37 -6.16 -3.69
N LEU A 636 50.67 -5.56 -4.82
CA LEU A 636 51.47 -6.16 -5.89
C LEU A 636 52.94 -6.21 -5.56
N MET A 637 53.47 -5.18 -4.90
CA MET A 637 54.86 -5.13 -4.45
C MET A 637 55.14 -6.14 -3.33
N ASP A 638 54.24 -6.27 -2.34
CA ASP A 638 54.35 -7.23 -1.24
C ASP A 638 54.37 -8.71 -1.70
N LYS A 639 53.66 -8.99 -2.79
CA LYS A 639 53.65 -10.34 -3.41
C LYS A 639 54.85 -10.62 -4.32
N LEU A 640 55.46 -9.59 -4.90
CA LEU A 640 56.70 -9.75 -5.65
C LEU A 640 57.93 -10.00 -4.73
N ASP A 641 57.94 -9.38 -3.56
CA ASP A 641 58.96 -9.64 -2.51
C ASP A 641 58.83 -11.02 -1.88
N ALA A 642 57.61 -11.57 -1.75
CA ALA A 642 57.36 -12.90 -1.19
C ALA A 642 57.76 -14.05 -2.15
N THR A 643 57.97 -13.79 -3.46
CA THR A 643 58.36 -14.80 -4.44
C THR A 643 59.88 -14.90 -4.69
N THR A 644 60.69 -14.00 -4.04
CA THR A 644 62.14 -13.99 -4.20
C THR A 644 62.92 -14.57 -3.00
N VAL A 645 62.25 -15.09 -1.97
CA VAL A 645 62.90 -15.57 -0.74
C VAL A 645 62.73 -17.09 -0.48
N ASP A 646 62.22 -17.88 -1.41
CA ASP A 646 62.20 -19.34 -1.21
C ASP A 646 62.97 -20.09 -2.29
N SER A 647 64.27 -19.87 -2.30
CA SER A 647 65.23 -20.82 -2.86
C SER A 647 66.55 -20.79 -2.14
N ALA A 648 66.61 -21.32 -0.97
CA ALA A 648 67.84 -21.95 -0.38
C ALA A 648 67.50 -22.54 1.00
N THR A 649 67.80 -23.76 1.09
CA THR A 649 68.21 -24.60 2.22
C THR A 649 67.24 -25.71 2.62
N SER A 650 67.56 -26.86 2.05
CA SER A 650 67.40 -28.14 2.70
C SER A 650 68.30 -28.24 3.92
N ASP A 651 67.87 -28.72 5.04
CA ASP A 651 68.40 -29.95 5.63
C ASP A 651 67.83 -30.18 7.05
N SER A 652 67.55 -31.46 7.27
CA SER A 652 67.64 -32.25 8.51
C SER A 652 66.93 -31.81 9.80
N GLY A 653 66.16 -32.73 10.34
CA GLY A 653 66.40 -33.13 11.74
C GLY A 653 65.17 -33.24 12.67
N TYR A 654 64.70 -34.45 12.77
CA TYR A 654 64.22 -35.16 13.99
C TYR A 654 63.46 -34.49 15.13
N ALA A 655 62.38 -35.13 15.42
CA ALA A 655 61.97 -35.73 16.72
C ALA A 655 61.10 -34.92 17.72
N SER A 656 60.05 -35.56 18.02
CA SER A 656 59.44 -35.85 19.35
C SER A 656 58.52 -34.83 20.00
N GLY A 657 57.35 -35.26 20.21
CA GLY A 657 56.83 -35.47 21.57
C GLY A 657 55.81 -34.45 22.09
N GLY A 658 54.64 -34.95 22.36
CA GLY A 658 54.01 -34.61 23.62
C GLY A 658 52.73 -33.82 23.62
N THR A 659 51.62 -34.53 23.60
CA THR A 659 50.49 -34.46 24.55
C THR A 659 49.91 -33.11 24.98
N GLY A 660 48.58 -32.99 24.87
CA GLY A 660 47.85 -32.20 25.80
C GLY A 660 46.54 -31.60 25.25
N LYS A 661 45.48 -32.33 25.32
CA LYS A 661 44.10 -31.80 25.48
C LYS A 661 43.92 -31.33 26.92
N PRO A 662 42.81 -30.72 27.36
CA PRO A 662 41.67 -30.10 26.69
C PRO A 662 41.15 -28.82 27.42
N GLY A 663 40.06 -28.32 26.95
CA GLY A 663 39.05 -27.70 27.81
C GLY A 663 38.78 -26.21 27.61
N ALA A 664 37.74 -25.91 27.15
CA ALA A 664 36.46 -25.34 27.54
C ALA A 664 35.77 -24.73 26.36
#